data_0a4d90d1e9b666cb3d9b80ea25f89481
#
_entry.id   0a4d90d1e9b666cb3d9b80ea25f89481
#
_cell.length_a   1.000
_cell.length_b   1.000
_cell.length_c   1.000
_cell.angle_alpha   90.00
_cell.angle_beta   90.00
_cell.angle_gamma   90.00
#
_symmetry.space_group_name_H-M   'P 1'
#
loop_
_entity.id
_entity.type
_entity.pdbx_description
1 polymer ?
#
loop_
_entity_poly.entity_id
_entity_poly.type
_entity_poly.pdbx_seq_one_letter_code
_entity_poly.pdbx_strand_id
1 'polypeptide(L)'
;MASMHLGRSGLPSSEDLLRMQQGTTMCKVRSKSWKKLRFFRLQEDGMTVWHSRQVGGSAKPSFSISDVETVRLGVESELLRSLEDELPLDQGFTVVFHGRRSNLDLVANSVEEAHIWMDGLQLLIHLVKNMDQQERQDQWLNDLFQRGDKNQDGRMTFQEVQRLLHLMNIDMDQEYAFQLFQAADTSKSGTLEGEEFVQFYKALTKRLDVRELFESFSADGQKLTLLEFADFLQEKQKEGERAADMALELISRYEPSESGKMRCVLSLDGFLSYLCSKDGDIFNPTCLPIYQDMTQPLNHYFINSSHNTYLVGDQFCGNSSVEGYIRALRRGCRCVEVDVWDGPNKEPIVYHGHTLTSRILFKDVLASVAQYAFQTSDYPVILSLENHCSSEQQEVLASHLVEILGEQLLNTTDDDLLLAQLPSPEALQRKILLKGKKLKTKEDVEEEEEEEEGVSSVMEKQQEDELQAKSELETQDTDSKKDESLWCPSLPSEVMYLKPVPFYNFAHSRENYCIYEISSFSETKAKNLIKDAGNEFVQHNARQLTRVYPSGLRTDSSNYNPQELWNAGCQLVALNMQTAGLEMDICDGFFRQNGGCGYVLKPDFLRDVHSNFHPEKPISPFKAQKLIIQVISGQQLPKGAKTREQSILDPLVRVEVFGVRPDTTRQDTNYVENNGFNPYWGETLTFRVLVPELALLRFVVKDYNWTIRHEFVGQYTLPWSCMQQGYRHIHLLSKDGVSLHPASIFVHISSKEEEEDEA
;
A
#
# COMPACT_ATOMS: atom_id res chain seq x y z
N MET A 1 -6.15 37.37 6.35
CA MET A 1 -7.05 37.07 5.23
C MET A 1 -6.35 37.46 3.94
N ALA A 2 -5.67 36.54 3.32
CA ALA A 2 -5.15 36.72 1.98
C ALA A 2 -6.35 36.61 1.03
N SER A 3 -6.57 37.62 0.20
CA SER A 3 -7.62 37.61 -0.81
C SER A 3 -7.30 36.46 -1.79
N MET A 4 -8.15 35.44 -1.79
CA MET A 4 -8.11 34.41 -2.83
C MET A 4 -8.46 35.06 -4.16
N HIS A 5 -7.45 35.38 -4.95
CA HIS A 5 -7.64 35.60 -6.38
C HIS A 5 -7.78 34.23 -7.03
N LEU A 6 -9.00 33.78 -7.31
CA LEU A 6 -9.34 32.67 -8.22
C LEU A 6 -8.92 32.99 -9.68
N GLY A 7 -7.85 33.68 -9.85
CA GLY A 7 -7.33 34.08 -11.14
C GLY A 7 -5.83 34.31 -11.08
N ARG A 8 -5.09 33.29 -11.20
CA ARG A 8 -3.71 32.98 -11.54
C ARG A 8 -3.16 32.01 -10.50
N SER A 9 -3.02 30.77 -10.92
CA SER A 9 -2.22 29.77 -10.24
C SER A 9 -0.92 30.41 -9.79
N GLY A 10 -0.55 30.27 -8.52
CA GLY A 10 0.78 30.63 -8.02
C GLY A 10 1.87 29.72 -8.60
N LEU A 11 1.68 29.22 -9.80
CA LEU A 11 2.68 28.47 -10.56
C LEU A 11 3.85 29.40 -10.87
N PRO A 12 5.09 28.98 -10.60
CA PRO A 12 6.25 29.73 -11.05
C PRO A 12 6.15 29.89 -12.57
N SER A 13 6.49 31.07 -13.07
CA SER A 13 6.54 31.35 -14.50
C SER A 13 7.74 30.63 -15.13
N SER A 14 7.55 29.29 -15.34
CA SER A 14 8.50 28.45 -16.06
C SER A 14 8.08 28.43 -17.53
N GLU A 15 9.03 28.64 -18.42
CA GLU A 15 8.79 28.53 -19.88
C GLU A 15 8.29 27.14 -20.24
N ASP A 16 8.74 26.11 -19.55
CA ASP A 16 8.35 24.73 -19.75
C ASP A 16 6.87 24.53 -19.45
N LEU A 17 6.36 25.09 -18.34
CA LEU A 17 4.93 24.98 -18.00
C LEU A 17 4.05 25.68 -19.05
N LEU A 18 4.47 26.83 -19.58
CA LEU A 18 3.76 27.52 -20.65
C LEU A 18 3.72 26.66 -21.93
N ARG A 19 4.82 26.00 -22.28
CA ARG A 19 4.88 25.08 -23.43
C ARG A 19 3.99 23.85 -23.19
N MET A 20 3.97 23.27 -21.99
CA MET A 20 3.07 22.19 -21.64
C MET A 20 1.59 22.58 -21.69
N GLN A 21 1.26 23.85 -21.36
CA GLN A 21 -0.09 24.40 -21.49
C GLN A 21 -0.49 24.64 -22.95
N GLN A 22 0.44 24.93 -23.85
CA GLN A 22 0.19 24.97 -25.30
C GLN A 22 -0.10 23.56 -25.84
N GLY A 23 0.53 22.56 -25.25
CA GLY A 23 0.35 21.15 -25.54
C GLY A 23 1.25 20.61 -26.63
N THR A 24 1.49 19.32 -26.58
CA THR A 24 2.41 18.58 -27.46
C THR A 24 1.76 17.28 -27.95
N THR A 25 2.00 16.93 -29.21
CA THR A 25 1.61 15.62 -29.75
C THR A 25 2.70 14.61 -29.45
N MET A 26 2.39 13.57 -28.70
CA MET A 26 3.32 12.50 -28.30
C MET A 26 2.77 11.13 -28.67
N CYS A 27 3.65 10.18 -28.87
CA CYS A 27 3.28 8.78 -29.05
C CYS A 27 3.06 8.12 -27.70
N LYS A 28 1.81 7.73 -27.39
CA LYS A 28 1.46 6.92 -26.25
C LYS A 28 1.71 5.45 -26.60
N VAL A 29 2.55 4.77 -25.79
CA VAL A 29 2.91 3.36 -25.95
C VAL A 29 2.25 2.55 -24.83
N ARG A 30 1.64 1.41 -25.17
CA ARG A 30 1.06 0.47 -24.20
C ARG A 30 1.57 -0.97 -24.37
N SER A 31 2.01 -1.30 -25.59
CA SER A 31 2.63 -2.59 -25.92
C SER A 31 3.39 -2.45 -27.24
N LYS A 32 4.17 -3.46 -27.61
CA LYS A 32 4.88 -3.50 -28.90
C LYS A 32 3.95 -3.27 -30.10
N SER A 33 2.70 -3.73 -30.02
CA SER A 33 1.69 -3.60 -31.08
C SER A 33 0.76 -2.39 -30.91
N TRP A 34 0.77 -1.71 -29.76
CA TRP A 34 -0.13 -0.61 -29.48
C TRP A 34 0.64 0.69 -29.23
N LYS A 35 0.75 1.48 -30.28
CA LYS A 35 1.37 2.81 -30.32
C LYS A 35 0.36 3.77 -30.95
N LYS A 36 0.05 4.89 -30.31
CA LYS A 36 -0.92 5.88 -30.84
C LYS A 36 -0.51 7.28 -30.51
N LEU A 37 -0.49 8.14 -31.53
CA LEU A 37 -0.33 9.57 -31.33
C LEU A 37 -1.52 10.15 -30.56
N ARG A 38 -1.21 11.01 -29.58
CA ARG A 38 -2.15 11.76 -28.76
C ARG A 38 -1.61 13.15 -28.52
N PHE A 39 -2.49 14.12 -28.52
CA PHE A 39 -2.18 15.49 -28.12
C PHE A 39 -2.39 15.60 -26.63
N PHE A 40 -1.33 15.91 -25.87
CA PHE A 40 -1.33 16.11 -24.44
C PHE A 40 -1.22 17.59 -24.13
N ARG A 41 -1.91 18.06 -23.10
CA ARG A 41 -1.91 19.44 -22.65
C ARG A 41 -2.06 19.51 -21.13
N LEU A 42 -1.21 20.29 -20.49
CA LEU A 42 -1.40 20.71 -19.10
C LEU A 42 -2.52 21.75 -19.06
N GLN A 43 -3.46 21.60 -18.15
CA GLN A 43 -4.51 22.59 -17.95
C GLN A 43 -3.96 23.85 -17.27
N GLU A 44 -4.72 24.95 -17.32
CA GLU A 44 -4.34 26.22 -16.69
C GLU A 44 -4.24 26.13 -15.18
N ASP A 45 -4.93 25.15 -14.56
CA ASP A 45 -4.84 24.83 -13.14
C ASP A 45 -3.45 24.31 -12.73
N GLY A 46 -2.61 23.87 -13.69
CA GLY A 46 -1.33 23.24 -13.43
C GLY A 46 -1.38 21.87 -12.76
N MET A 47 -2.59 21.32 -12.55
CA MET A 47 -2.79 20.08 -11.77
C MET A 47 -3.27 18.91 -12.62
N THR A 48 -3.84 19.18 -13.79
CA THR A 48 -4.45 18.14 -14.61
C THR A 48 -3.85 18.12 -16.00
N VAL A 49 -3.40 16.94 -16.43
CA VAL A 49 -2.98 16.69 -17.81
C VAL A 49 -4.11 16.04 -18.57
N TRP A 50 -4.50 16.66 -19.68
CA TRP A 50 -5.53 16.17 -20.59
C TRP A 50 -4.95 15.60 -21.87
N HIS A 51 -5.67 14.72 -22.53
CA HIS A 51 -5.29 14.26 -23.86
C HIS A 51 -6.49 14.20 -24.81
N SER A 52 -6.22 14.37 -26.10
CA SER A 52 -7.17 14.22 -27.19
C SER A 52 -6.59 13.37 -28.33
N ARG A 53 -7.42 12.97 -29.28
CA ARG A 53 -6.92 12.24 -30.46
C ARG A 53 -6.13 13.15 -31.40
N GLN A 54 -6.48 14.41 -31.45
CA GLN A 54 -5.84 15.45 -32.29
C GLN A 54 -6.00 16.82 -31.65
N VAL A 55 -5.23 17.79 -32.10
CA VAL A 55 -5.33 19.20 -31.69
C VAL A 55 -6.77 19.69 -31.95
N GLY A 56 -7.38 20.36 -30.96
CA GLY A 56 -8.76 20.86 -31.04
C GLY A 56 -9.85 19.79 -30.95
N GLY A 57 -9.49 18.52 -30.76
CA GLY A 57 -10.44 17.44 -30.56
C GLY A 57 -11.03 17.40 -29.13
N SER A 58 -12.12 16.64 -28.94
CA SER A 58 -12.69 16.39 -27.61
C SER A 58 -11.62 15.85 -26.66
N ALA A 59 -11.22 16.65 -25.69
CA ALA A 59 -10.21 16.34 -24.70
C ALA A 59 -10.82 15.56 -23.53
N LYS A 60 -10.02 14.67 -22.94
CA LYS A 60 -10.38 13.89 -21.74
C LYS A 60 -9.25 14.01 -20.71
N PRO A 61 -9.57 14.04 -19.41
CA PRO A 61 -8.54 13.96 -18.38
C PRO A 61 -7.69 12.70 -18.61
N SER A 62 -6.37 12.85 -18.53
CA SER A 62 -5.43 11.74 -18.59
C SER A 62 -5.01 11.31 -17.19
N PHE A 63 -4.55 12.28 -16.39
CA PHE A 63 -4.16 12.09 -15.00
C PHE A 63 -4.06 13.43 -14.26
N SER A 64 -4.19 13.38 -12.93
CA SER A 64 -3.81 14.49 -12.05
C SER A 64 -2.32 14.39 -11.69
N ILE A 65 -1.68 15.55 -11.47
CA ILE A 65 -0.29 15.59 -10.99
C ILE A 65 -0.18 14.93 -9.61
N SER A 66 -1.20 15.05 -8.77
CA SER A 66 -1.25 14.38 -7.46
C SER A 66 -1.21 12.85 -7.53
N ASP A 67 -1.57 12.27 -8.69
CA ASP A 67 -1.48 10.82 -8.91
C ASP A 67 -0.07 10.37 -9.31
N VAL A 68 0.80 11.33 -9.70
CA VAL A 68 2.13 11.02 -10.23
C VAL A 68 3.14 10.91 -9.11
N GLU A 69 3.84 9.81 -9.07
CA GLU A 69 4.89 9.54 -8.09
C GLU A 69 6.23 10.13 -8.53
N THR A 70 6.58 9.88 -9.79
CA THR A 70 7.84 10.34 -10.41
C THR A 70 7.76 10.24 -11.94
N VAL A 71 8.77 10.79 -12.61
CA VAL A 71 9.00 10.64 -14.05
C VAL A 71 10.38 10.02 -14.26
N ARG A 72 10.46 9.02 -15.14
CA ARG A 72 11.70 8.32 -15.49
C ARG A 72 12.07 8.53 -16.95
N LEU A 73 13.35 8.43 -17.26
CA LEU A 73 13.87 8.42 -18.63
C LEU A 73 13.34 7.21 -19.42
N GLY A 74 13.22 7.35 -20.74
CA GLY A 74 12.78 6.26 -21.61
C GLY A 74 13.67 5.01 -21.57
N VAL A 75 14.97 5.21 -21.35
CA VAL A 75 15.94 4.12 -21.17
C VAL A 75 15.67 3.25 -19.92
N GLU A 76 14.92 3.77 -18.95
CA GLU A 76 14.52 3.01 -17.75
C GLU A 76 13.25 2.19 -17.97
N SER A 77 12.49 2.44 -19.06
CA SER A 77 11.31 1.66 -19.42
C SER A 77 11.69 0.41 -20.20
N GLU A 78 11.38 -0.77 -19.65
CA GLU A 78 11.54 -2.04 -20.34
C GLU A 78 10.78 -2.06 -21.69
N LEU A 79 9.55 -1.52 -21.72
CA LEU A 79 8.75 -1.46 -22.92
C LEU A 79 9.38 -0.55 -23.98
N LEU A 80 9.87 0.62 -23.63
CA LEU A 80 10.53 1.52 -24.58
C LEU A 80 11.85 0.96 -25.07
N ARG A 81 12.68 0.38 -24.18
CA ARG A 81 13.92 -0.34 -24.58
C ARG A 81 13.64 -1.44 -25.58
N SER A 82 12.58 -2.20 -25.39
CA SER A 82 12.20 -3.27 -26.34
C SER A 82 11.76 -2.76 -27.72
N LEU A 83 11.68 -1.45 -27.89
CA LEU A 83 11.25 -0.75 -29.12
C LEU A 83 12.32 0.24 -29.61
N GLU A 84 13.57 0.15 -29.16
CA GLU A 84 14.63 1.08 -29.53
C GLU A 84 14.92 1.15 -31.03
N ASP A 85 14.71 0.05 -31.75
CA ASP A 85 14.82 0.02 -33.22
C ASP A 85 13.71 0.81 -33.93
N GLU A 86 12.57 1.04 -33.26
CA GLU A 86 11.40 1.71 -33.84
C GLU A 86 11.14 3.10 -33.26
N LEU A 87 11.55 3.35 -32.01
CA LEU A 87 11.29 4.59 -31.28
C LEU A 87 12.59 5.10 -30.62
N PRO A 88 12.92 6.40 -30.74
CA PRO A 88 14.10 6.96 -30.11
C PRO A 88 13.95 7.02 -28.57
N LEU A 89 14.83 6.33 -27.86
CA LEU A 89 14.80 6.21 -26.40
C LEU A 89 15.06 7.54 -25.69
N ASP A 90 15.88 8.41 -26.26
CA ASP A 90 16.22 9.73 -25.75
C ASP A 90 15.07 10.73 -25.83
N GLN A 91 14.05 10.44 -26.64
CA GLN A 91 12.79 11.19 -26.72
C GLN A 91 11.68 10.56 -25.86
N GLY A 92 11.96 9.41 -25.23
CA GLY A 92 11.02 8.66 -24.41
C GLY A 92 11.10 9.07 -22.95
N PHE A 93 9.94 9.00 -22.27
CA PHE A 93 9.86 9.10 -20.81
C PHE A 93 8.64 8.34 -20.28
N THR A 94 8.70 7.98 -19.00
CA THR A 94 7.65 7.21 -18.33
C THR A 94 7.10 8.00 -17.16
N VAL A 95 5.79 8.25 -17.15
CA VAL A 95 5.07 8.78 -15.99
C VAL A 95 4.69 7.63 -15.08
N VAL A 96 5.24 7.60 -13.88
CA VAL A 96 5.01 6.58 -12.85
C VAL A 96 3.95 7.09 -11.89
N PHE A 97 2.92 6.29 -11.64
CA PHE A 97 1.81 6.65 -10.75
C PHE A 97 1.93 5.98 -9.40
N HIS A 98 1.37 6.63 -8.37
CA HIS A 98 1.21 6.04 -7.06
C HIS A 98 0.36 4.75 -7.09
N GLY A 99 0.60 3.86 -6.14
CA GLY A 99 -0.18 2.65 -5.95
C GLY A 99 0.05 1.58 -7.02
N ARG A 100 -1.04 0.94 -7.47
CA ARG A 100 -1.01 -0.17 -8.46
C ARG A 100 -1.37 0.28 -9.89
N ARG A 101 -1.55 1.57 -10.12
CA ARG A 101 -1.86 2.10 -11.45
C ARG A 101 -0.69 1.86 -12.41
N SER A 102 -0.99 1.39 -13.63
CA SER A 102 0.02 1.15 -14.67
C SER A 102 0.70 2.43 -15.11
N ASN A 103 2.00 2.37 -15.35
CA ASN A 103 2.79 3.47 -15.87
C ASN A 103 2.31 3.93 -17.24
N LEU A 104 2.68 5.15 -17.61
CA LEU A 104 2.35 5.75 -18.90
C LEU A 104 3.64 6.07 -19.65
N ASP A 105 3.94 5.28 -20.68
CA ASP A 105 5.09 5.49 -21.57
C ASP A 105 4.70 6.44 -22.70
N LEU A 106 5.51 7.48 -22.87
CA LEU A 106 5.34 8.53 -23.88
C LEU A 106 6.65 8.73 -24.64
N VAL A 107 6.53 9.01 -25.94
CA VAL A 107 7.67 9.40 -26.78
C VAL A 107 7.31 10.71 -27.47
N ALA A 108 8.09 11.75 -27.23
CA ALA A 108 7.95 13.07 -27.82
C ALA A 108 8.51 13.11 -29.25
N ASN A 109 8.34 14.24 -29.96
CA ASN A 109 8.88 14.40 -31.31
C ASN A 109 10.35 14.85 -31.31
N SER A 110 10.86 15.32 -30.17
CA SER A 110 12.26 15.70 -30.00
C SER A 110 12.71 15.49 -28.56
N VAL A 111 14.03 15.43 -28.36
CA VAL A 111 14.65 15.34 -27.02
C VAL A 111 14.30 16.57 -26.18
N GLU A 112 14.27 17.76 -26.79
CA GLU A 112 13.89 19.02 -26.11
C GLU A 112 12.47 18.95 -25.57
N GLU A 113 11.49 18.48 -26.38
CA GLU A 113 10.09 18.32 -25.93
C GLU A 113 9.98 17.29 -24.81
N ALA A 114 10.74 16.20 -24.85
CA ALA A 114 10.76 15.19 -23.78
C ALA A 114 11.25 15.83 -22.47
N HIS A 115 12.34 16.58 -22.50
CA HIS A 115 12.87 17.27 -21.31
C HIS A 115 11.91 18.30 -20.75
N ILE A 116 11.26 19.13 -21.60
CA ILE A 116 10.23 20.09 -21.17
C ILE A 116 9.14 19.40 -20.35
N TRP A 117 8.64 18.27 -20.84
CA TRP A 117 7.61 17.50 -20.11
C TRP A 117 8.15 16.86 -18.85
N MET A 118 9.35 16.32 -18.86
CA MET A 118 9.95 15.67 -17.69
C MET A 118 10.25 16.70 -16.59
N ASP A 119 10.93 17.77 -16.90
CA ASP A 119 11.31 18.82 -15.95
C ASP A 119 10.07 19.56 -15.41
N GLY A 120 9.12 19.86 -16.31
CA GLY A 120 7.84 20.45 -15.93
C GLY A 120 7.01 19.55 -15.00
N LEU A 121 6.91 18.26 -15.29
CA LEU A 121 6.23 17.31 -14.41
C LEU A 121 6.95 17.14 -13.07
N GLN A 122 8.28 17.06 -13.06
CA GLN A 122 9.07 16.98 -11.82
C GLN A 122 8.87 18.20 -10.94
N LEU A 123 8.87 19.40 -11.53
CA LEU A 123 8.58 20.65 -10.83
C LEU A 123 7.18 20.63 -10.21
N LEU A 124 6.16 20.24 -10.98
CA LEU A 124 4.79 20.16 -10.49
C LEU A 124 4.63 19.13 -9.37
N ILE A 125 5.25 17.97 -9.50
CA ILE A 125 5.26 16.92 -8.45
C ILE A 125 5.89 17.48 -7.16
N HIS A 126 7.01 18.21 -7.28
CA HIS A 126 7.66 18.81 -6.13
C HIS A 126 6.78 19.87 -5.46
N LEU A 127 6.11 20.71 -6.23
CA LEU A 127 5.17 21.70 -5.71
C LEU A 127 4.02 21.04 -4.95
N VAL A 128 3.39 20.02 -5.53
CA VAL A 128 2.28 19.29 -4.89
C VAL A 128 2.71 18.60 -3.60
N LYS A 129 3.91 18.02 -3.57
CA LYS A 129 4.44 17.37 -2.35
C LYS A 129 4.64 18.36 -1.20
N ASN A 130 5.01 19.60 -1.53
CA ASN A 130 5.32 20.65 -0.55
C ASN A 130 4.12 21.55 -0.21
N MET A 131 2.99 21.40 -0.89
CA MET A 131 1.75 22.13 -0.56
C MET A 131 1.33 21.82 0.87
N ASP A 132 1.00 22.89 1.61
CA ASP A 132 0.36 22.75 2.91
C ASP A 132 -1.12 22.34 2.77
N GLN A 133 -1.80 22.12 3.89
CA GLN A 133 -3.19 21.67 3.88
C GLN A 133 -4.14 22.72 3.28
N GLN A 134 -3.89 24.00 3.56
CA GLN A 134 -4.72 25.10 3.06
C GLN A 134 -4.55 25.23 1.54
N GLU A 135 -3.31 25.20 1.04
CA GLU A 135 -3.00 25.25 -0.38
C GLU A 135 -3.66 24.10 -1.16
N ARG A 136 -3.66 22.88 -0.59
CA ARG A 136 -4.33 21.73 -1.20
C ARG A 136 -5.85 21.91 -1.26
N GLN A 137 -6.44 22.47 -0.21
CA GLN A 137 -7.86 22.76 -0.18
C GLN A 137 -8.26 23.85 -1.18
N ASP A 138 -7.47 24.91 -1.28
CA ASP A 138 -7.67 25.99 -2.24
C ASP A 138 -7.55 25.50 -3.67
N GLN A 139 -6.57 24.67 -3.95
CA GLN A 139 -6.39 24.03 -5.25
C GLN A 139 -7.58 23.12 -5.61
N TRP A 140 -8.04 22.31 -4.65
CA TRP A 140 -9.20 21.45 -4.85
C TRP A 140 -10.48 22.25 -5.11
N LEU A 141 -10.68 23.37 -4.41
CA LEU A 141 -11.80 24.30 -4.65
C LEU A 141 -11.74 24.91 -6.04
N ASN A 142 -10.57 25.28 -6.48
CA ASN A 142 -10.37 25.84 -7.83
C ASN A 142 -10.68 24.78 -8.92
N ASP A 143 -10.20 23.53 -8.77
CA ASP A 143 -10.55 22.43 -9.66
C ASP A 143 -12.06 22.17 -9.70
N LEU A 144 -12.70 22.22 -8.54
CA LEU A 144 -14.14 22.06 -8.42
C LEU A 144 -14.91 23.16 -9.15
N PHE A 145 -14.50 24.42 -8.99
CA PHE A 145 -15.07 25.55 -9.70
C PHE A 145 -14.95 25.40 -11.22
N GLN A 146 -13.76 25.08 -11.72
CA GLN A 146 -13.50 24.86 -13.16
C GLN A 146 -14.31 23.73 -13.74
N ARG A 147 -14.57 22.66 -12.98
CA ARG A 147 -15.42 21.56 -13.41
C ARG A 147 -16.90 21.91 -13.43
N GLY A 148 -17.34 22.84 -12.58
CA GLY A 148 -18.69 23.35 -12.51
C GLY A 148 -18.99 24.38 -13.61
N ASP A 149 -18.06 25.31 -13.82
CA ASP A 149 -18.11 26.33 -14.86
C ASP A 149 -17.94 25.72 -16.26
N LYS A 150 -19.04 25.38 -16.88
CA LYS A 150 -19.03 24.64 -18.15
C LYS A 150 -18.79 25.52 -19.36
N ASN A 151 -19.20 26.78 -19.30
CA ASN A 151 -19.03 27.75 -20.38
C ASN A 151 -17.70 28.50 -20.31
N GLN A 152 -16.94 28.30 -19.19
CA GLN A 152 -15.64 28.89 -18.92
C GLN A 152 -15.65 30.44 -18.91
N ASP A 153 -16.74 31.03 -18.42
CA ASP A 153 -16.86 32.48 -18.32
C ASP A 153 -16.37 33.05 -16.97
N GLY A 154 -15.85 32.18 -16.08
CA GLY A 154 -15.36 32.55 -14.75
C GLY A 154 -16.48 32.84 -13.75
N ARG A 155 -17.71 32.46 -14.05
CA ARG A 155 -18.91 32.68 -13.25
C ARG A 155 -19.72 31.40 -13.18
N MET A 156 -20.42 31.20 -12.09
CA MET A 156 -21.26 30.01 -11.92
C MET A 156 -22.72 30.38 -11.75
N THR A 157 -23.53 30.00 -12.73
CA THR A 157 -24.99 30.14 -12.67
C THR A 157 -25.61 29.13 -11.72
N PHE A 158 -26.83 29.34 -11.25
CA PHE A 158 -27.51 28.35 -10.40
C PHE A 158 -27.68 26.99 -11.06
N GLN A 159 -27.86 26.92 -12.39
CA GLN A 159 -27.93 25.66 -13.11
C GLN A 159 -26.58 24.91 -13.10
N GLU A 160 -25.48 25.63 -13.14
CA GLU A 160 -24.13 25.05 -13.00
C GLU A 160 -23.87 24.59 -11.58
N VAL A 161 -24.30 25.36 -10.58
CA VAL A 161 -24.25 24.93 -9.17
C VAL A 161 -25.07 23.65 -8.95
N GLN A 162 -26.26 23.51 -9.50
CA GLN A 162 -27.04 22.27 -9.38
C GLN A 162 -26.30 21.05 -9.96
N ARG A 163 -25.65 21.21 -11.12
CA ARG A 163 -24.82 20.14 -11.71
C ARG A 163 -23.61 19.85 -10.84
N LEU A 164 -23.01 20.89 -10.28
CA LEU A 164 -21.87 20.76 -9.40
C LEU A 164 -22.23 19.97 -8.13
N LEU A 165 -23.39 20.23 -7.51
CA LEU A 165 -23.87 19.45 -6.37
C LEU A 165 -23.97 17.94 -6.70
N HIS A 166 -24.49 17.61 -7.88
CA HIS A 166 -24.49 16.22 -8.35
C HIS A 166 -23.06 15.65 -8.58
N LEU A 167 -22.15 16.46 -9.12
CA LEU A 167 -20.73 16.05 -9.27
C LEU A 167 -20.07 15.86 -7.90
N MET A 168 -20.45 16.66 -6.91
CA MET A 168 -20.00 16.54 -5.51
C MET A 168 -20.71 15.41 -4.76
N ASN A 169 -21.58 14.66 -5.42
CA ASN A 169 -22.24 13.50 -4.84
C ASN A 169 -23.27 13.82 -3.73
N ILE A 170 -23.99 14.92 -3.91
CA ILE A 170 -25.04 15.37 -2.98
C ILE A 170 -26.35 15.59 -3.73
N ASP A 171 -27.45 15.03 -3.20
CA ASP A 171 -28.81 15.36 -3.57
C ASP A 171 -29.37 16.36 -2.56
N MET A 172 -29.62 17.57 -3.01
CA MET A 172 -30.09 18.66 -2.16
C MET A 172 -31.40 19.21 -2.71
N ASP A 173 -32.31 19.49 -1.82
CA ASP A 173 -33.54 20.19 -2.17
C ASP A 173 -33.26 21.49 -2.93
N GLN A 174 -33.95 21.68 -4.06
CA GLN A 174 -33.69 22.81 -4.97
C GLN A 174 -33.94 24.16 -4.32
N GLU A 175 -34.93 24.27 -3.46
CA GLU A 175 -35.25 25.51 -2.79
C GLU A 175 -34.16 25.86 -1.77
N TYR A 176 -33.70 24.89 -1.01
CA TYR A 176 -32.60 25.07 -0.07
C TYR A 176 -31.27 25.38 -0.79
N ALA A 177 -30.97 24.68 -1.88
CA ALA A 177 -29.80 24.98 -2.70
C ALA A 177 -29.84 26.43 -3.25
N PHE A 178 -31.02 26.87 -3.68
CA PHE A 178 -31.22 28.24 -4.16
C PHE A 178 -31.06 29.28 -3.05
N GLN A 179 -31.55 29.01 -1.84
CA GLN A 179 -31.35 29.88 -0.67
C GLN A 179 -29.86 30.04 -0.34
N LEU A 180 -29.07 28.94 -0.36
CA LEU A 180 -27.64 29.01 -0.15
C LEU A 180 -26.94 29.79 -1.26
N PHE A 181 -27.34 29.58 -2.51
CA PHE A 181 -26.82 30.33 -3.66
C PHE A 181 -27.10 31.85 -3.51
N GLN A 182 -28.35 32.24 -3.18
CA GLN A 182 -28.71 33.65 -2.97
C GLN A 182 -27.96 34.28 -1.79
N ALA A 183 -27.73 33.51 -0.72
CA ALA A 183 -26.98 33.98 0.44
C ALA A 183 -25.51 34.24 0.11
N ALA A 184 -24.96 33.48 -0.82
CA ALA A 184 -23.59 33.63 -1.27
C ALA A 184 -23.40 34.69 -2.36
N ASP A 185 -24.41 34.93 -3.23
CA ASP A 185 -24.45 35.99 -4.24
C ASP A 185 -24.59 37.38 -3.59
N THR A 186 -23.50 37.86 -3.00
CA THR A 186 -23.46 39.13 -2.29
C THR A 186 -23.48 40.33 -3.25
N SER A 187 -22.99 40.16 -4.45
CA SER A 187 -22.98 41.15 -5.53
C SER A 187 -24.34 41.29 -6.20
N LYS A 188 -25.26 40.30 -5.99
CA LYS A 188 -26.56 40.19 -6.64
C LYS A 188 -26.48 40.16 -8.16
N SER A 189 -25.43 39.54 -8.67
CA SER A 189 -25.20 39.38 -10.11
C SER A 189 -26.03 38.25 -10.74
N GLY A 190 -26.62 37.38 -9.91
CA GLY A 190 -27.32 36.16 -10.33
C GLY A 190 -26.33 35.01 -10.67
N THR A 191 -25.05 35.20 -10.37
CA THR A 191 -23.96 34.21 -10.57
C THR A 191 -23.03 34.26 -9.38
N LEU A 192 -22.32 33.17 -9.10
CA LEU A 192 -21.25 33.14 -8.10
C LEU A 192 -19.89 33.34 -8.76
N GLU A 193 -19.13 34.33 -8.28
CA GLU A 193 -17.77 34.60 -8.71
C GLU A 193 -16.81 34.34 -7.55
N GLY A 194 -15.63 33.83 -7.80
CA GLY A 194 -14.48 33.76 -6.91
C GLY A 194 -14.82 33.54 -5.42
N GLU A 195 -14.81 34.64 -4.64
CA GLU A 195 -15.07 34.61 -3.21
C GLU A 195 -16.52 34.19 -2.86
N GLU A 196 -17.49 34.52 -3.70
CA GLU A 196 -18.89 34.12 -3.49
C GLU A 196 -19.06 32.61 -3.58
N PHE A 197 -18.36 31.96 -4.53
CA PHE A 197 -18.31 30.52 -4.62
C PHE A 197 -17.66 29.90 -3.37
N VAL A 198 -16.58 30.49 -2.87
CA VAL A 198 -15.94 30.04 -1.61
C VAL A 198 -16.91 30.13 -0.44
N GLN A 199 -17.69 31.22 -0.34
CA GLN A 199 -18.72 31.36 0.71
C GLN A 199 -19.84 30.33 0.56
N PHE A 200 -20.30 30.09 -0.67
CA PHE A 200 -21.28 29.03 -0.96
C PHE A 200 -20.74 27.65 -0.50
N TYR A 201 -19.51 27.33 -0.87
CA TYR A 201 -18.87 26.07 -0.48
C TYR A 201 -18.70 25.95 1.04
N LYS A 202 -18.27 27.02 1.72
CA LYS A 202 -18.18 27.05 3.19
C LYS A 202 -19.54 26.83 3.87
N ALA A 203 -20.61 27.34 3.26
CA ALA A 203 -21.96 27.10 3.77
C ALA A 203 -22.39 25.63 3.63
N LEU A 204 -22.01 24.98 2.51
CA LEU A 204 -22.25 23.56 2.28
C LEU A 204 -21.43 22.64 3.21
N THR A 205 -20.23 23.04 3.54
CA THR A 205 -19.26 22.23 4.31
C THR A 205 -19.29 22.54 5.80
N LYS A 206 -20.33 23.22 6.30
CA LYS A 206 -20.46 23.46 7.74
C LYS A 206 -20.43 22.15 8.52
N ARG A 207 -19.42 21.99 9.35
CA ARG A 207 -19.22 20.84 10.24
C ARG A 207 -19.94 21.11 11.56
N LEU A 208 -21.24 20.80 11.60
CA LEU A 208 -22.05 20.97 12.82
C LEU A 208 -21.55 20.06 13.94
N ASP A 209 -21.16 18.84 13.61
CA ASP A 209 -20.54 17.85 14.50
C ASP A 209 -19.28 18.38 15.20
N VAL A 210 -18.38 19.02 14.45
CA VAL A 210 -17.16 19.63 15.00
C VAL A 210 -17.46 20.90 15.79
N ARG A 211 -18.47 21.70 15.33
CA ARG A 211 -18.90 22.90 16.05
C ARG A 211 -19.49 22.55 17.41
N GLU A 212 -20.39 21.58 17.50
CA GLU A 212 -20.98 21.13 18.75
C GLU A 212 -19.91 20.63 19.73
N LEU A 213 -18.93 19.88 19.21
CA LEU A 213 -17.77 19.44 19.99
C LEU A 213 -16.98 20.64 20.53
N PHE A 214 -16.66 21.61 19.67
CA PHE A 214 -15.93 22.82 20.04
C PHE A 214 -16.66 23.63 21.12
N GLU A 215 -17.96 23.88 20.92
CA GLU A 215 -18.81 24.63 21.85
C GLU A 215 -18.93 23.91 23.20
N SER A 216 -18.84 22.60 23.25
CA SER A 216 -18.88 21.83 24.51
C SER A 216 -17.67 22.05 25.42
N PHE A 217 -16.56 22.55 24.90
CA PHE A 217 -15.33 22.87 25.64
C PHE A 217 -15.07 24.38 25.74
N SER A 218 -15.71 25.20 24.89
CA SER A 218 -15.53 26.64 24.84
C SER A 218 -16.52 27.36 25.80
N ALA A 219 -16.02 28.10 26.75
CA ALA A 219 -16.87 28.86 27.68
C ALA A 219 -17.62 30.02 26.99
N ASP A 220 -17.09 30.61 25.93
CA ASP A 220 -17.69 31.71 25.19
C ASP A 220 -18.29 31.30 23.83
N GLY A 221 -18.14 30.04 23.45
CA GLY A 221 -18.58 29.49 22.16
C GLY A 221 -17.84 30.02 20.91
N GLN A 222 -16.80 30.84 21.11
CA GLN A 222 -16.06 31.50 20.01
C GLN A 222 -14.62 31.06 19.88
N LYS A 223 -13.99 30.68 20.98
CA LYS A 223 -12.58 30.25 21.04
C LYS A 223 -12.36 29.27 22.17
N LEU A 224 -11.34 28.44 22.05
CA LEU A 224 -10.78 27.65 23.14
C LEU A 224 -9.54 28.36 23.69
N THR A 225 -9.52 28.59 24.97
CA THR A 225 -8.30 29.00 25.67
C THR A 225 -7.30 27.83 25.72
N LEU A 226 -6.04 28.11 26.06
CA LEU A 226 -5.02 27.06 26.22
C LEU A 226 -5.48 25.96 27.18
N LEU A 227 -6.12 26.32 28.29
CA LEU A 227 -6.57 25.34 29.29
C LEU A 227 -7.76 24.52 28.77
N GLU A 228 -8.77 25.15 28.19
CA GLU A 228 -9.92 24.44 27.61
C GLU A 228 -9.48 23.48 26.50
N PHE A 229 -8.51 23.87 25.68
CA PHE A 229 -7.96 22.98 24.65
C PHE A 229 -7.12 21.86 25.26
N ALA A 230 -6.33 22.12 26.30
CA ALA A 230 -5.60 21.08 27.03
C ALA A 230 -6.58 20.08 27.70
N ASP A 231 -7.69 20.56 28.29
CA ASP A 231 -8.73 19.69 28.84
C ASP A 231 -9.34 18.80 27.76
N PHE A 232 -9.65 19.34 26.57
CA PHE A 232 -10.10 18.55 25.42
C PHE A 232 -9.08 17.47 25.04
N LEU A 233 -7.79 17.81 24.93
CA LEU A 233 -6.73 16.87 24.59
C LEU A 233 -6.61 15.75 25.65
N GLN A 234 -6.71 16.09 26.92
CA GLN A 234 -6.62 15.13 28.00
C GLN A 234 -7.88 14.25 28.11
N GLU A 235 -9.07 14.85 28.11
CA GLU A 235 -10.34 14.13 28.35
C GLU A 235 -10.79 13.32 27.15
N LYS A 236 -10.75 13.92 25.95
CA LYS A 236 -11.31 13.33 24.73
C LYS A 236 -10.28 12.66 23.88
N GLN A 237 -9.12 13.28 23.66
CA GLN A 237 -8.06 12.71 22.84
C GLN A 237 -7.19 11.70 23.58
N LYS A 238 -7.34 11.62 24.92
CA LYS A 238 -6.57 10.72 25.79
C LYS A 238 -5.06 10.99 25.78
N GLU A 239 -4.69 12.25 25.50
CA GLU A 239 -3.31 12.69 25.65
C GLU A 239 -2.95 12.73 27.14
N GLY A 240 -1.72 12.33 27.46
CA GLY A 240 -1.28 12.21 28.85
C GLY A 240 -0.91 13.55 29.51
N GLU A 241 0.03 13.50 30.47
CA GLU A 241 0.48 14.66 31.27
C GLU A 241 1.05 15.82 30.44
N ARG A 242 1.42 15.59 29.17
CA ARG A 242 1.93 16.60 28.24
C ARG A 242 0.84 17.38 27.49
N ALA A 243 -0.44 17.18 27.80
CA ALA A 243 -1.56 17.81 27.09
C ALA A 243 -1.45 19.34 27.00
N ALA A 244 -0.96 20.01 28.06
CA ALA A 244 -0.81 21.47 28.07
C ALA A 244 0.32 21.96 27.15
N ASP A 245 1.48 21.29 27.12
CA ASP A 245 2.58 21.62 26.22
C ASP A 245 2.17 21.37 24.76
N MET A 246 1.49 20.26 24.52
CA MET A 246 0.95 19.89 23.21
C MET A 246 -0.11 20.88 22.72
N ALA A 247 -1.01 21.35 23.61
CA ALA A 247 -1.99 22.37 23.28
C ALA A 247 -1.32 23.66 22.77
N LEU A 248 -0.26 24.10 23.41
CA LEU A 248 0.51 25.29 22.98
C LEU A 248 1.13 25.11 21.60
N GLU A 249 1.75 23.96 21.33
CA GLU A 249 2.34 23.65 20.03
C GLU A 249 1.27 23.60 18.92
N LEU A 250 0.14 22.95 19.18
CA LEU A 250 -0.97 22.81 18.22
C LEU A 250 -1.63 24.15 17.93
N ILE A 251 -1.85 25.02 18.94
CA ILE A 251 -2.34 26.39 18.74
C ILE A 251 -1.39 27.17 17.84
N SER A 252 -0.10 27.13 18.14
CA SER A 252 0.91 27.81 17.32
C SER A 252 0.90 27.34 15.86
N ARG A 253 0.61 26.06 15.63
CA ARG A 253 0.62 25.43 14.30
C ARG A 253 -0.67 25.65 13.52
N TYR A 254 -1.83 25.52 14.16
CA TYR A 254 -3.13 25.46 13.49
C TYR A 254 -4.00 26.71 13.63
N GLU A 255 -3.73 27.61 14.57
CA GLU A 255 -4.48 28.87 14.66
C GLU A 255 -4.13 29.78 13.47
N PRO A 256 -5.12 30.16 12.62
CA PRO A 256 -4.83 30.98 11.44
C PRO A 256 -4.51 32.44 11.77
N SER A 257 -4.95 32.93 12.94
CA SER A 257 -4.79 34.33 13.35
C SER A 257 -3.55 34.54 14.20
N GLU A 258 -2.65 35.43 13.77
CA GLU A 258 -1.47 35.82 14.58
C GLU A 258 -1.86 36.35 15.96
N SER A 259 -2.98 37.07 16.05
CA SER A 259 -3.52 37.57 17.32
C SER A 259 -3.99 36.41 18.21
N GLY A 260 -4.56 35.35 17.62
CA GLY A 260 -4.93 34.11 18.34
C GLY A 260 -3.71 33.37 18.85
N LYS A 261 -2.69 33.19 18.04
CA LYS A 261 -1.42 32.57 18.44
C LYS A 261 -0.77 33.30 19.60
N MET A 262 -0.65 34.64 19.53
CA MET A 262 -0.08 35.45 20.60
C MET A 262 -0.87 35.37 21.93
N ARG A 263 -2.18 35.18 21.85
CA ARG A 263 -3.06 35.05 23.04
C ARG A 263 -3.21 33.61 23.49
N CYS A 264 -2.59 32.66 22.84
CA CYS A 264 -2.71 31.22 23.07
C CYS A 264 -4.17 30.76 23.10
N VAL A 265 -4.95 31.16 22.07
CA VAL A 265 -6.34 30.76 21.89
C VAL A 265 -6.51 30.10 20.52
N LEU A 266 -7.41 29.12 20.44
CA LEU A 266 -7.74 28.39 19.23
C LEU A 266 -9.15 28.74 18.76
N SER A 267 -9.28 29.22 17.54
CA SER A 267 -10.57 29.44 16.90
C SER A 267 -11.20 28.13 16.40
N LEU A 268 -12.49 28.15 16.03
CA LEU A 268 -13.14 27.00 15.40
C LEU A 268 -12.42 26.55 14.11
N ASP A 269 -11.94 27.51 13.30
CA ASP A 269 -11.18 27.20 12.08
C ASP A 269 -9.84 26.53 12.42
N GLY A 270 -9.16 27.00 13.46
CA GLY A 270 -7.93 26.36 13.96
C GLY A 270 -8.19 24.96 14.52
N PHE A 271 -9.28 24.79 15.26
CA PHE A 271 -9.69 23.49 15.81
C PHE A 271 -10.03 22.48 14.70
N LEU A 272 -10.78 22.92 13.68
CA LEU A 272 -11.07 22.08 12.50
C LEU A 272 -9.80 21.73 11.73
N SER A 273 -8.89 22.70 11.56
CA SER A 273 -7.59 22.46 10.90
C SER A 273 -6.76 21.42 11.65
N TYR A 274 -6.73 21.47 12.99
CA TYR A 274 -6.10 20.46 13.82
C TYR A 274 -6.72 19.08 13.61
N LEU A 275 -8.05 18.96 13.73
CA LEU A 275 -8.71 17.66 13.59
C LEU A 275 -8.55 17.04 12.20
N CYS A 276 -8.44 17.83 11.14
CA CYS A 276 -8.24 17.36 9.77
C CYS A 276 -6.76 17.14 9.41
N SER A 277 -5.83 17.48 10.31
CA SER A 277 -4.40 17.39 10.10
C SER A 277 -3.84 16.00 10.40
N LYS A 278 -2.52 15.82 10.20
CA LYS A 278 -1.81 14.61 10.61
C LYS A 278 -1.83 14.38 12.12
N ASP A 279 -1.94 15.44 12.93
CA ASP A 279 -2.02 15.33 14.39
C ASP A 279 -3.42 14.87 14.83
N GLY A 280 -4.44 15.12 14.02
CA GLY A 280 -5.82 14.64 14.20
C GLY A 280 -6.13 13.30 13.50
N ASP A 281 -5.17 12.69 12.82
CA ASP A 281 -5.35 11.40 12.12
C ASP A 281 -5.49 10.25 13.13
N ILE A 282 -6.14 9.18 12.69
CA ILE A 282 -6.27 7.95 13.49
C ILE A 282 -4.91 7.25 13.71
N PHE A 283 -3.98 7.39 12.76
CA PHE A 283 -2.68 6.74 12.84
C PHE A 283 -1.73 7.54 13.73
N ASN A 284 -1.18 6.89 14.76
CA ASN A 284 -0.27 7.53 15.70
C ASN A 284 1.01 8.00 14.99
N PRO A 285 1.31 9.31 14.98
CA PRO A 285 2.50 9.85 14.32
C PRO A 285 3.82 9.26 14.84
N THR A 286 3.86 8.80 16.08
CA THR A 286 5.06 8.18 16.67
C THR A 286 5.38 6.81 16.07
N CYS A 287 4.40 6.18 15.41
CA CYS A 287 4.57 4.91 14.72
C CYS A 287 5.01 5.07 13.25
N LEU A 288 5.04 6.32 12.73
CA LEU A 288 5.48 6.60 11.36
C LEU A 288 6.99 6.47 11.14
N PRO A 289 7.90 6.94 12.04
CA PRO A 289 9.33 6.68 11.90
C PRO A 289 9.65 5.23 12.32
N ILE A 290 10.91 4.82 12.15
CA ILE A 290 11.41 3.58 12.74
C ILE A 290 11.45 3.78 14.25
N TYR A 291 10.65 2.99 14.99
CA TYR A 291 10.53 3.09 16.45
C TYR A 291 10.71 1.76 17.17
N GLN A 292 10.65 0.66 16.43
CA GLN A 292 10.85 -0.68 16.99
C GLN A 292 12.34 -1.02 17.11
N ASP A 293 12.66 -1.92 18.03
CA ASP A 293 14.01 -2.48 18.15
C ASP A 293 14.35 -3.28 16.88
N MET A 294 15.39 -2.87 16.15
CA MET A 294 15.83 -3.52 14.90
C MET A 294 17.09 -4.39 15.13
N THR A 295 17.50 -4.58 16.38
CA THR A 295 18.67 -5.39 16.75
C THR A 295 18.35 -6.84 17.11
N GLN A 296 17.08 -7.23 17.09
CA GLN A 296 16.65 -8.61 17.30
C GLN A 296 16.98 -9.49 16.07
N PRO A 297 17.10 -10.81 16.22
CA PRO A 297 17.35 -11.72 15.10
C PRO A 297 16.25 -11.66 14.03
N LEU A 298 16.59 -11.90 12.75
CA LEU A 298 15.66 -11.84 11.61
C LEU A 298 14.36 -12.63 11.82
N ASN A 299 14.44 -13.79 12.48
CA ASN A 299 13.26 -14.64 12.76
C ASN A 299 12.27 -14.01 13.77
N HIS A 300 12.65 -12.91 14.43
CA HIS A 300 11.78 -12.16 15.34
C HIS A 300 10.91 -11.11 14.65
N TYR A 301 10.97 -10.97 13.34
CA TYR A 301 10.19 -9.99 12.60
C TYR A 301 9.21 -10.64 11.63
N PHE A 302 8.10 -9.96 11.40
CA PHE A 302 7.33 -10.11 10.17
C PHE A 302 8.04 -9.35 9.06
N ILE A 303 8.14 -9.95 7.89
CA ILE A 303 8.91 -9.43 6.76
C ILE A 303 7.99 -9.31 5.55
N ASN A 304 7.80 -8.11 5.05
CA ASN A 304 6.95 -7.85 3.88
C ASN A 304 7.46 -8.62 2.66
N SER A 305 6.66 -9.56 2.15
CA SER A 305 7.11 -10.56 1.18
C SER A 305 6.20 -10.63 -0.05
N SER A 306 6.80 -10.77 -1.22
CA SER A 306 6.14 -10.89 -2.52
C SER A 306 6.29 -12.30 -3.09
N HIS A 307 5.22 -12.80 -3.70
CA HIS A 307 5.16 -14.05 -4.46
C HIS A 307 5.24 -13.73 -5.95
N ASN A 308 6.02 -14.51 -6.72
CA ASN A 308 6.20 -14.36 -8.16
C ASN A 308 6.33 -12.90 -8.59
N THR A 309 7.29 -12.20 -7.99
CA THR A 309 7.43 -10.73 -8.04
C THR A 309 7.54 -10.19 -9.46
N TYR A 310 8.06 -10.97 -10.38
CA TYR A 310 8.18 -10.65 -11.81
C TYR A 310 6.83 -10.51 -12.52
N LEU A 311 5.71 -11.06 -12.00
CA LEU A 311 4.41 -11.02 -12.64
C LEU A 311 3.68 -9.71 -12.35
N VAL A 312 3.19 -9.06 -13.39
CA VAL A 312 2.33 -7.87 -13.30
C VAL A 312 0.89 -8.15 -13.71
N GLY A 313 0.54 -9.41 -13.97
CA GLY A 313 -0.78 -9.92 -14.33
C GLY A 313 -1.09 -11.25 -13.65
N ASP A 314 -1.82 -12.12 -14.35
CA ASP A 314 -2.16 -13.46 -13.86
C ASP A 314 -0.98 -14.45 -13.92
N GLN A 315 -1.14 -15.63 -13.29
CA GLN A 315 -0.07 -16.63 -13.15
C GLN A 315 0.14 -17.47 -14.42
N PHE A 316 -0.80 -17.47 -15.35
CA PHE A 316 -0.77 -18.38 -16.49
C PHE A 316 -0.31 -17.71 -17.80
N CYS A 317 -0.79 -16.51 -18.10
CA CYS A 317 -0.45 -15.76 -19.32
C CYS A 317 -0.11 -14.29 -19.07
N GLY A 318 0.10 -13.93 -17.80
CA GLY A 318 0.49 -12.58 -17.40
C GLY A 318 1.85 -12.16 -17.94
N ASN A 319 2.08 -10.86 -17.96
CA ASN A 319 3.39 -10.33 -18.34
C ASN A 319 4.36 -10.38 -17.17
N SER A 320 5.58 -10.86 -17.42
CA SER A 320 6.73 -10.64 -16.55
C SER A 320 7.36 -9.28 -16.86
N SER A 321 7.78 -8.56 -15.85
CA SER A 321 8.40 -7.24 -15.98
C SER A 321 9.25 -6.91 -14.77
N VAL A 322 10.36 -6.21 -14.97
CA VAL A 322 11.17 -5.65 -13.89
C VAL A 322 10.39 -4.64 -13.05
N GLU A 323 9.32 -4.06 -13.60
CA GLU A 323 8.43 -3.15 -12.89
C GLU A 323 7.73 -3.80 -11.69
N GLY A 324 7.52 -5.11 -11.71
CA GLY A 324 7.04 -5.88 -10.56
C GLY A 324 7.97 -5.74 -9.35
N TYR A 325 9.27 -5.89 -9.56
CA TYR A 325 10.30 -5.72 -8.52
C TYR A 325 10.39 -4.27 -8.03
N ILE A 326 10.42 -3.32 -8.96
CA ILE A 326 10.50 -1.89 -8.63
C ILE A 326 9.33 -1.50 -7.72
N ARG A 327 8.11 -1.88 -8.07
CA ARG A 327 6.91 -1.58 -7.28
C ARG A 327 6.91 -2.26 -5.92
N ALA A 328 7.29 -3.54 -5.86
CA ALA A 328 7.36 -4.28 -4.61
C ALA A 328 8.37 -3.64 -3.65
N LEU A 329 9.58 -3.36 -4.10
CA LEU A 329 10.64 -2.75 -3.28
C LEU A 329 10.27 -1.33 -2.81
N ARG A 330 9.69 -0.51 -3.69
CA ARG A 330 9.23 0.85 -3.33
C ARG A 330 8.06 0.86 -2.34
N ARG A 331 7.30 -0.22 -2.24
CA ARG A 331 6.25 -0.43 -1.23
C ARG A 331 6.77 -1.06 0.06
N GLY A 332 8.08 -1.13 0.24
CA GLY A 332 8.71 -1.66 1.45
C GLY A 332 8.78 -3.20 1.48
N CYS A 333 8.57 -3.89 0.36
CA CYS A 333 8.81 -5.34 0.30
C CYS A 333 10.28 -5.65 0.54
N ARG A 334 10.56 -6.64 1.39
CA ARG A 334 11.92 -7.06 1.77
C ARG A 334 12.23 -8.51 1.42
N CYS A 335 11.28 -9.23 0.84
CA CYS A 335 11.53 -10.55 0.26
C CYS A 335 10.87 -10.60 -1.12
N VAL A 336 11.67 -10.77 -2.17
CA VAL A 336 11.23 -10.84 -3.57
C VAL A 336 11.66 -12.17 -4.20
N GLU A 337 10.84 -12.69 -5.09
CA GLU A 337 11.03 -14.01 -5.71
C GLU A 337 11.51 -13.92 -7.15
N VAL A 338 12.41 -14.82 -7.53
CA VAL A 338 13.00 -14.88 -8.88
C VAL A 338 13.11 -16.33 -9.32
N ASP A 339 12.33 -16.74 -10.32
CA ASP A 339 12.36 -18.07 -10.91
C ASP A 339 13.17 -18.02 -12.19
N VAL A 340 14.36 -18.59 -12.15
CA VAL A 340 15.36 -18.47 -13.22
C VAL A 340 15.42 -19.76 -14.02
N TRP A 341 15.37 -19.61 -15.34
CA TRP A 341 15.37 -20.68 -16.33
C TRP A 341 16.41 -20.44 -17.41
N ASP A 342 16.76 -21.49 -18.14
CA ASP A 342 17.60 -21.35 -19.32
C ASP A 342 16.97 -20.45 -20.37
N GLY A 343 17.73 -19.47 -20.81
CA GLY A 343 17.34 -18.55 -21.86
C GLY A 343 18.15 -18.72 -23.15
N PRO A 344 17.74 -18.04 -24.22
CA PRO A 344 18.50 -18.05 -25.49
C PRO A 344 19.86 -17.36 -25.31
N ASN A 345 20.79 -17.70 -26.17
CA ASN A 345 22.16 -17.15 -26.17
C ASN A 345 22.93 -17.33 -24.84
N LYS A 346 22.58 -18.36 -24.07
CA LYS A 346 23.16 -18.67 -22.76
C LYS A 346 22.92 -17.58 -21.70
N GLU A 347 21.89 -16.77 -21.88
CA GLU A 347 21.48 -15.72 -20.92
C GLU A 347 20.29 -16.20 -20.09
N PRO A 348 20.40 -16.32 -18.76
CA PRO A 348 19.30 -16.72 -17.89
C PRO A 348 18.11 -15.76 -17.99
N ILE A 349 16.90 -16.33 -17.97
CA ILE A 349 15.64 -15.60 -18.05
C ILE A 349 14.75 -15.87 -16.83
N VAL A 350 13.85 -14.95 -16.55
CA VAL A 350 12.88 -15.06 -15.46
C VAL A 350 11.48 -15.11 -16.05
N TYR A 351 10.71 -16.11 -15.66
CA TYR A 351 9.30 -16.27 -15.97
C TYR A 351 8.69 -17.39 -15.13
N HIS A 352 7.36 -17.49 -15.09
CA HIS A 352 6.67 -18.57 -14.39
C HIS A 352 6.75 -19.85 -15.23
N GLY A 353 7.54 -20.80 -14.79
CA GLY A 353 7.82 -22.05 -15.50
C GLY A 353 6.56 -22.82 -15.88
N HIS A 354 6.62 -23.54 -17.01
CA HIS A 354 5.50 -24.32 -17.55
C HIS A 354 4.20 -23.52 -17.85
N THR A 355 4.32 -22.19 -18.03
CA THR A 355 3.20 -21.28 -18.35
C THR A 355 3.47 -20.49 -19.64
N LEU A 356 2.46 -19.71 -20.07
CA LEU A 356 2.56 -18.82 -21.22
C LEU A 356 2.97 -17.39 -20.84
N THR A 357 3.47 -17.17 -19.63
CA THR A 357 3.92 -15.86 -19.17
C THR A 357 5.09 -15.34 -20.00
N SER A 358 5.21 -14.02 -20.15
CA SER A 358 6.32 -13.44 -20.88
C SER A 358 7.65 -13.60 -20.09
N ARG A 359 8.78 -13.43 -20.78
CA ARG A 359 10.11 -13.66 -20.24
C ARG A 359 10.88 -12.37 -20.17
N ILE A 360 11.68 -12.20 -19.11
CA ILE A 360 12.60 -11.08 -18.91
C ILE A 360 14.01 -11.60 -18.61
N LEU A 361 15.03 -10.78 -18.82
CA LEU A 361 16.41 -11.19 -18.55
C LEU A 361 16.70 -11.14 -17.05
N PHE A 362 17.37 -12.15 -16.52
CA PHE A 362 17.76 -12.19 -15.11
C PHE A 362 18.66 -11.01 -14.72
N LYS A 363 19.60 -10.62 -15.57
CA LYS A 363 20.47 -9.46 -15.34
C LYS A 363 19.69 -8.14 -15.20
N ASP A 364 18.59 -7.97 -15.96
CA ASP A 364 17.73 -6.77 -15.84
C ASP A 364 16.97 -6.76 -14.51
N VAL A 365 16.55 -7.93 -14.02
CA VAL A 365 15.98 -8.08 -12.68
C VAL A 365 16.99 -7.67 -11.64
N LEU A 366 18.22 -8.20 -11.68
CA LEU A 366 19.27 -7.86 -10.72
C LEU A 366 19.62 -6.37 -10.75
N ALA A 367 19.75 -5.78 -11.94
CA ALA A 367 20.00 -4.34 -12.08
C ALA A 367 18.89 -3.51 -11.41
N SER A 368 17.63 -3.92 -11.59
CA SER A 368 16.49 -3.25 -10.95
C SER A 368 16.51 -3.44 -9.43
N VAL A 369 16.83 -4.64 -8.93
CA VAL A 369 16.96 -4.90 -7.49
C VAL A 369 18.10 -4.06 -6.90
N ALA A 370 19.29 -4.06 -7.51
CA ALA A 370 20.43 -3.27 -7.05
C ALA A 370 20.10 -1.78 -6.93
N GLN A 371 19.36 -1.23 -7.91
CA GLN A 371 18.98 0.17 -7.96
C GLN A 371 17.91 0.54 -6.93
N TYR A 372 16.92 -0.33 -6.68
CA TYR A 372 15.73 0.02 -5.91
C TYR A 372 15.66 -0.61 -4.52
N ALA A 373 16.51 -1.60 -4.20
CA ALA A 373 16.49 -2.33 -2.93
C ALA A 373 16.49 -1.41 -1.70
N PHE A 374 17.29 -0.35 -1.74
CA PHE A 374 17.53 0.53 -0.59
C PHE A 374 17.06 1.97 -0.76
N GLN A 375 16.08 2.21 -1.66
CA GLN A 375 15.48 3.55 -1.82
C GLN A 375 14.44 3.88 -0.76
N THR A 376 13.70 2.88 -0.27
CA THR A 376 12.63 3.07 0.71
C THR A 376 13.09 2.72 2.12
N SER A 377 14.00 1.76 2.26
CA SER A 377 14.48 1.24 3.54
C SER A 377 15.91 0.73 3.39
N ASP A 378 16.78 1.02 4.33
CA ASP A 378 18.15 0.50 4.37
C ASP A 378 18.25 -0.94 4.88
N TYR A 379 17.16 -1.50 5.41
CA TYR A 379 17.14 -2.87 5.94
C TYR A 379 17.19 -3.93 4.83
N PRO A 380 17.71 -5.13 5.15
CA PRO A 380 18.10 -6.13 4.14
C PRO A 380 16.95 -6.57 3.25
N VAL A 381 17.30 -7.01 2.05
CA VAL A 381 16.39 -7.65 1.09
C VAL A 381 16.76 -9.12 0.94
N ILE A 382 15.76 -9.99 1.03
CA ILE A 382 15.90 -11.43 0.76
C ILE A 382 15.50 -11.68 -0.70
N LEU A 383 16.43 -12.18 -1.50
CA LEU A 383 16.17 -12.63 -2.86
C LEU A 383 15.91 -14.14 -2.83
N SER A 384 14.63 -14.52 -2.94
CA SER A 384 14.22 -15.93 -3.00
C SER A 384 14.41 -16.45 -4.41
N LEU A 385 15.51 -17.16 -4.64
CA LEU A 385 15.93 -17.68 -5.93
C LEU A 385 15.43 -19.11 -6.11
N GLU A 386 14.62 -19.36 -7.16
CA GLU A 386 14.28 -20.68 -7.65
C GLU A 386 15.06 -20.93 -8.93
N ASN A 387 16.10 -21.79 -8.83
CA ASN A 387 17.03 -22.02 -9.92
C ASN A 387 16.67 -23.30 -10.69
N HIS A 388 16.32 -23.12 -11.97
CA HIS A 388 16.00 -24.19 -12.92
C HIS A 388 16.97 -24.18 -14.14
N CYS A 389 18.12 -23.51 -14.01
CA CYS A 389 19.10 -23.42 -15.07
C CYS A 389 19.95 -24.69 -15.17
N SER A 390 20.40 -24.99 -16.41
CA SER A 390 21.50 -25.92 -16.67
C SER A 390 22.81 -25.43 -16.02
N SER A 391 23.76 -26.33 -15.81
CA SER A 391 25.03 -25.98 -15.19
C SER A 391 25.78 -24.86 -15.92
N GLU A 392 25.68 -24.80 -17.25
CA GLU A 392 26.31 -23.74 -18.05
C GLU A 392 25.71 -22.36 -17.75
N GLN A 393 24.37 -22.25 -17.64
CA GLN A 393 23.73 -20.98 -17.35
C GLN A 393 23.75 -20.62 -15.86
N GLN A 394 23.99 -21.59 -14.98
CA GLN A 394 24.23 -21.32 -13.56
C GLN A 394 25.54 -20.56 -13.34
N GLU A 395 26.58 -20.80 -14.15
CA GLU A 395 27.83 -20.03 -14.11
C GLU A 395 27.58 -18.55 -14.48
N VAL A 396 26.77 -18.33 -15.52
CA VAL A 396 26.35 -16.97 -15.93
C VAL A 396 25.53 -16.30 -14.88
N LEU A 397 24.57 -17.03 -14.27
CA LEU A 397 23.76 -16.56 -13.15
C LEU A 397 24.62 -16.10 -11.97
N ALA A 398 25.64 -16.93 -11.60
CA ALA A 398 26.58 -16.61 -10.53
C ALA A 398 27.40 -15.34 -10.82
N SER A 399 27.90 -15.22 -12.05
CA SER A 399 28.64 -14.04 -12.50
C SER A 399 27.79 -12.79 -12.39
N HIS A 400 26.54 -12.84 -12.87
CA HIS A 400 25.60 -11.70 -12.77
C HIS A 400 25.29 -11.30 -11.32
N LEU A 401 25.11 -12.26 -10.41
CA LEU A 401 24.88 -11.96 -8.98
C LEU A 401 26.07 -11.18 -8.39
N VAL A 402 27.29 -11.65 -8.62
CA VAL A 402 28.51 -11.03 -8.08
C VAL A 402 28.79 -9.67 -8.74
N GLU A 403 28.71 -9.59 -10.06
CA GLU A 403 29.08 -8.38 -10.81
C GLU A 403 28.05 -7.25 -10.62
N ILE A 404 26.74 -7.56 -10.60
CA ILE A 404 25.68 -6.55 -10.55
C ILE A 404 25.37 -6.13 -9.11
N LEU A 405 25.29 -7.07 -8.16
CA LEU A 405 25.00 -6.76 -6.77
C LEU A 405 26.23 -6.29 -5.99
N GLY A 406 27.42 -6.76 -6.36
CA GLY A 406 28.68 -6.32 -5.76
C GLY A 406 28.67 -6.36 -4.23
N GLU A 407 29.00 -5.24 -3.60
CA GLU A 407 29.06 -5.10 -2.14
C GLU A 407 27.69 -5.22 -1.42
N GLN A 408 26.58 -5.09 -2.16
CA GLN A 408 25.25 -5.30 -1.59
C GLN A 408 24.98 -6.79 -1.33
N LEU A 409 25.61 -7.69 -2.07
CA LEU A 409 25.48 -9.13 -1.86
C LEU A 409 26.12 -9.52 -0.53
N LEU A 410 25.37 -10.22 0.33
CA LEU A 410 25.91 -10.76 1.56
C LEU A 410 26.78 -11.97 1.23
N ASN A 411 28.07 -11.88 1.54
CA ASN A 411 29.00 -13.01 1.53
C ASN A 411 29.06 -13.57 2.96
N THR A 412 28.90 -14.87 3.08
CA THR A 412 28.98 -15.59 4.35
C THR A 412 30.35 -16.22 4.51
N THR A 413 30.88 -16.18 5.70
CA THR A 413 32.06 -16.99 6.10
C THR A 413 31.58 -18.22 6.86
N ASP A 414 32.43 -19.24 6.99
CA ASP A 414 32.10 -20.43 7.80
C ASP A 414 31.81 -20.07 9.26
N ASP A 415 32.41 -19.00 9.77
CA ASP A 415 32.14 -18.48 11.13
C ASP A 415 30.72 -17.91 11.25
N ASP A 416 30.14 -17.32 10.20
CA ASP A 416 28.77 -16.79 10.20
C ASP A 416 27.74 -17.92 10.27
N LEU A 417 28.04 -19.09 9.73
CA LEU A 417 27.19 -20.28 9.76
C LEU A 417 27.18 -20.97 11.14
N LEU A 418 28.17 -20.66 11.99
CA LEU A 418 28.27 -21.20 13.35
C LEU A 418 27.57 -20.32 14.40
N LEU A 419 26.93 -19.21 14.00
CA LEU A 419 26.22 -18.32 14.91
C LEU A 419 25.05 -19.04 15.60
N ALA A 420 24.88 -18.76 16.88
CA ALA A 420 23.76 -19.31 17.65
C ALA A 420 22.40 -18.67 17.30
N GLN A 421 22.40 -17.54 16.59
CA GLN A 421 21.22 -16.78 16.19
C GLN A 421 21.42 -16.12 14.81
N LEU A 422 20.34 -15.91 14.08
CA LEU A 422 20.37 -15.12 12.86
C LEU A 422 20.80 -13.68 13.16
N PRO A 423 21.53 -13.02 12.25
CA PRO A 423 21.83 -11.60 12.41
C PRO A 423 20.56 -10.75 12.40
N SER A 424 20.65 -9.54 12.93
CA SER A 424 19.56 -8.59 13.00
C SER A 424 19.41 -7.81 11.68
N PRO A 425 18.22 -7.22 11.43
CA PRO A 425 18.05 -6.28 10.32
C PRO A 425 19.04 -5.11 10.38
N GLU A 426 19.36 -4.62 11.59
CA GLU A 426 20.34 -3.54 11.81
C GLU A 426 21.75 -3.94 11.39
N ALA A 427 22.19 -5.16 11.72
CA ALA A 427 23.50 -5.67 11.34
C ALA A 427 23.63 -5.93 9.82
N LEU A 428 22.50 -6.14 9.16
CA LEU A 428 22.42 -6.45 7.73
C LEU A 428 22.00 -5.25 6.87
N GLN A 429 22.10 -4.03 7.39
CA GLN A 429 21.73 -2.84 6.59
C GLN A 429 22.46 -2.86 5.24
N ARG A 430 21.71 -2.54 4.18
CA ARG A 430 22.14 -2.44 2.79
C ARG A 430 22.72 -3.74 2.23
N LYS A 431 22.30 -4.91 2.78
CA LYS A 431 22.68 -6.23 2.28
C LYS A 431 21.52 -6.95 1.61
N ILE A 432 21.85 -7.72 0.58
CA ILE A 432 20.95 -8.63 -0.13
C ILE A 432 21.35 -10.06 0.21
N LEU A 433 20.40 -10.80 0.82
CA LEU A 433 20.57 -12.19 1.20
C LEU A 433 19.98 -13.08 0.13
N LEU A 434 20.69 -14.12 -0.26
CA LEU A 434 20.16 -15.14 -1.16
C LEU A 434 19.52 -16.28 -0.36
N LYS A 435 18.30 -16.64 -0.75
CA LYS A 435 17.63 -17.88 -0.34
C LYS A 435 17.54 -18.79 -1.56
N GLY A 436 18.18 -19.93 -1.50
CA GLY A 436 18.17 -20.89 -2.60
C GLY A 436 18.81 -22.23 -2.22
N LYS A 437 18.55 -23.27 -2.98
CA LYS A 437 19.24 -24.55 -2.81
C LYS A 437 20.70 -24.37 -3.23
N LYS A 438 21.63 -24.84 -2.38
CA LYS A 438 23.03 -25.01 -2.79
C LYS A 438 23.06 -26.02 -3.94
N LEU A 439 23.92 -25.76 -4.88
CA LEU A 439 24.22 -26.76 -5.93
C LEU A 439 24.93 -27.95 -5.30
N LYS A 440 24.40 -29.15 -5.51
CA LYS A 440 24.91 -30.36 -4.93
C LYS A 440 26.27 -30.69 -5.56
N THR A 441 27.24 -31.08 -4.73
CA THR A 441 28.45 -31.74 -5.17
C THR A 441 28.17 -33.23 -5.44
N LYS A 442 29.05 -33.95 -6.15
CA LYS A 442 28.88 -35.39 -6.35
C LYS A 442 28.85 -36.17 -5.03
N GLU A 443 29.56 -35.69 -4.02
CA GLU A 443 29.60 -36.26 -2.67
C GLU A 443 28.25 -36.10 -1.93
N ASP A 444 27.57 -34.96 -2.10
CA ASP A 444 26.25 -34.71 -1.51
C ASP A 444 25.12 -35.60 -2.09
N VAL A 445 25.31 -36.10 -3.32
CA VAL A 445 24.30 -36.98 -3.97
C VAL A 445 24.41 -38.41 -3.45
N GLU A 446 25.62 -38.87 -3.15
CA GLU A 446 25.85 -40.23 -2.61
C GLU A 446 25.34 -40.37 -1.17
N GLU A 447 25.44 -39.32 -0.34
CA GLU A 447 24.88 -39.29 1.04
C GLU A 447 23.33 -39.26 1.08
N GLU A 448 22.67 -38.55 0.15
CA GLU A 448 21.20 -38.52 0.12
C GLU A 448 20.54 -39.78 -0.45
N GLU A 449 21.22 -40.52 -1.38
CA GLU A 449 20.72 -41.80 -1.88
C GLU A 449 20.72 -42.87 -0.78
N GLU A 450 21.66 -42.81 0.18
CA GLU A 450 21.67 -43.69 1.36
C GLU A 450 20.59 -43.31 2.40
N GLU A 451 20.21 -42.02 2.53
CA GLU A 451 19.14 -41.57 3.43
C GLU A 451 17.72 -41.78 2.87
N GLU A 452 17.51 -41.65 1.53
CA GLU A 452 16.19 -41.87 0.90
C GLU A 452 15.76 -43.34 0.91
N GLU A 453 16.67 -44.30 0.82
CA GLU A 453 16.35 -45.73 0.92
C GLU A 453 15.83 -46.10 2.32
N GLY A 454 16.18 -45.35 3.38
CA GLY A 454 15.75 -45.58 4.77
C GLY A 454 14.36 -45.05 5.11
N VAL A 455 13.80 -44.07 4.38
CA VAL A 455 12.58 -43.34 4.74
C VAL A 455 11.38 -43.65 3.84
N SER A 456 11.60 -44.32 2.71
CA SER A 456 10.59 -44.58 1.67
C SER A 456 9.35 -45.41 2.12
N SER A 457 9.41 -46.10 3.25
CA SER A 457 8.32 -47.02 3.65
C SER A 457 7.17 -46.39 4.45
N VAL A 458 7.26 -45.12 4.87
CA VAL A 458 6.25 -44.50 5.75
C VAL A 458 5.45 -43.38 5.05
N MET A 459 5.91 -42.84 3.93
CA MET A 459 5.31 -41.67 3.27
C MET A 459 4.39 -41.96 2.08
N GLU A 460 4.28 -43.18 1.59
CA GLU A 460 3.47 -43.51 0.40
C GLU A 460 1.95 -43.28 0.55
N LYS A 461 1.44 -43.18 1.76
CA LYS A 461 -0.01 -43.02 2.00
C LYS A 461 -0.53 -41.58 2.04
N GLN A 462 0.33 -40.58 2.16
CA GLN A 462 -0.09 -39.15 2.20
C GLN A 462 0.12 -38.40 0.90
N GLN A 463 0.91 -38.91 -0.03
CA GLN A 463 1.15 -38.33 -1.35
C GLN A 463 0.11 -38.72 -2.42
N GLU A 464 -0.66 -39.79 -2.21
CA GLU A 464 -1.66 -40.29 -3.19
C GLU A 464 -2.83 -39.30 -3.39
N ASP A 465 -3.20 -38.50 -2.39
CA ASP A 465 -4.32 -37.54 -2.51
C ASP A 465 -3.94 -36.25 -3.24
N GLU A 466 -2.67 -35.82 -3.24
CA GLU A 466 -2.20 -34.65 -4.02
C GLU A 466 -1.79 -35.04 -5.45
N LEU A 467 -1.40 -36.27 -5.69
CA LEU A 467 -1.03 -36.80 -7.00
C LEU A 467 -2.25 -37.09 -7.90
N GLN A 468 -3.42 -37.43 -7.33
CA GLN A 468 -4.64 -37.64 -8.11
C GLN A 468 -5.16 -36.36 -8.78
N ALA A 469 -4.94 -35.18 -8.21
CA ALA A 469 -5.29 -33.90 -8.83
C ALA A 469 -4.31 -33.48 -9.96
N LYS A 470 -3.10 -34.05 -9.99
CA LYS A 470 -2.10 -33.80 -11.05
C LYS A 470 -2.17 -34.79 -12.21
N SER A 471 -2.71 -35.99 -11.98
CA SER A 471 -2.70 -37.07 -12.96
C SER A 471 -3.72 -36.96 -14.10
N GLU A 472 -4.69 -36.04 -14.03
CA GLU A 472 -5.65 -35.80 -15.12
C GLU A 472 -5.16 -34.82 -16.22
N LEU A 473 -3.96 -34.20 -16.06
CA LEU A 473 -3.39 -33.27 -17.04
C LEU A 473 -2.09 -33.75 -17.70
N GLU A 474 -1.54 -34.91 -17.29
CA GLU A 474 -0.31 -35.45 -17.87
C GLU A 474 -0.53 -36.85 -18.48
N THR A 475 -1.17 -36.91 -19.64
CA THR A 475 -0.98 -38.02 -20.57
C THR A 475 -0.45 -37.48 -21.87
N GLN A 476 0.85 -37.45 -22.02
CA GLN A 476 1.70 -37.75 -23.17
C GLN A 476 3.06 -37.06 -23.02
N ASP A 477 4.05 -37.75 -22.56
CA ASP A 477 5.26 -38.11 -23.29
C ASP A 477 6.23 -38.85 -22.36
N THR A 478 6.40 -40.11 -22.63
CA THR A 478 7.44 -40.94 -22.06
C THR A 478 8.63 -40.92 -23.02
N ASP A 479 9.74 -40.62 -22.47
CA ASP A 479 11.13 -40.96 -22.79
C ASP A 479 12.07 -39.75 -22.74
N SER A 480 12.69 -39.51 -21.60
CA SER A 480 14.04 -38.98 -21.60
C SER A 480 14.77 -39.37 -20.30
N LYS A 481 15.74 -40.19 -20.49
CA LYS A 481 16.97 -40.48 -19.76
C LYS A 481 17.16 -39.67 -18.46
N LYS A 482 17.50 -40.40 -17.39
CA LYS A 482 18.22 -39.87 -16.22
C LYS A 482 19.38 -39.00 -16.69
N ASP A 483 19.22 -37.68 -16.63
CA ASP A 483 20.33 -36.76 -16.81
C ASP A 483 21.08 -36.66 -15.48
N GLU A 484 22.33 -37.07 -15.54
CA GLU A 484 23.32 -36.84 -14.52
C GLU A 484 23.36 -35.35 -14.16
N SER A 485 23.05 -35.00 -12.90
CA SER A 485 23.19 -33.66 -12.40
C SER A 485 24.62 -33.19 -12.51
N LEU A 486 24.91 -32.34 -13.51
CA LEU A 486 26.21 -31.74 -13.69
C LEU A 486 26.44 -30.65 -12.68
N TRP A 487 27.54 -30.71 -12.01
CA TRP A 487 28.07 -29.82 -11.01
C TRP A 487 28.59 -28.50 -11.60
N CYS A 488 28.35 -27.35 -10.93
CA CYS A 488 28.97 -26.08 -11.26
C CYS A 488 29.76 -25.49 -10.08
N PRO A 489 31.10 -25.32 -10.22
CA PRO A 489 31.96 -24.79 -9.16
C PRO A 489 31.89 -23.30 -8.91
N SER A 490 31.12 -22.54 -9.67
CA SER A 490 31.28 -21.09 -9.77
C SER A 490 30.38 -20.25 -8.87
N LEU A 491 29.36 -20.82 -8.17
CA LEU A 491 28.74 -20.16 -7.03
C LEU A 491 29.49 -20.62 -5.77
N PRO A 492 30.26 -19.75 -5.12
CA PRO A 492 30.85 -20.09 -3.83
C PRO A 492 29.75 -20.49 -2.85
N SER A 493 29.97 -21.56 -2.10
CA SER A 493 29.07 -21.97 -1.00
C SER A 493 28.75 -20.82 -0.01
N GLU A 494 29.56 -19.79 -0.04
CA GLU A 494 29.57 -18.58 0.76
C GLU A 494 28.48 -17.56 0.39
N VAL A 495 27.80 -17.70 -0.76
CA VAL A 495 26.82 -16.70 -1.27
C VAL A 495 25.37 -17.03 -0.88
N MET A 496 25.04 -18.32 -0.67
CA MET A 496 23.69 -18.75 -0.27
C MET A 496 23.53 -18.74 1.24
N TYR A 497 22.95 -17.68 1.78
CA TYR A 497 22.80 -17.53 3.23
C TYR A 497 21.63 -18.34 3.80
N LEU A 498 20.46 -18.34 3.15
CA LEU A 498 19.26 -19.05 3.59
C LEU A 498 19.05 -20.33 2.77
N LYS A 499 19.14 -21.48 3.43
CA LYS A 499 19.00 -22.81 2.79
C LYS A 499 17.58 -23.33 2.94
N PRO A 500 16.81 -23.54 1.85
CA PRO A 500 15.52 -24.19 1.92
C PRO A 500 15.66 -25.69 2.22
N VAL A 501 14.88 -26.18 3.17
CA VAL A 501 14.85 -27.58 3.60
C VAL A 501 13.42 -28.14 3.60
N PRO A 502 13.24 -29.46 3.33
CA PRO A 502 11.94 -30.11 3.48
C PRO A 502 11.49 -30.05 4.94
N PHE A 503 10.20 -29.87 5.18
CA PHE A 503 9.65 -29.96 6.53
C PHE A 503 9.00 -31.31 6.76
N TYR A 504 9.54 -32.08 7.66
CA TYR A 504 9.00 -33.39 8.08
C TYR A 504 8.03 -33.26 9.25
N ASN A 505 8.48 -32.73 10.37
CA ASN A 505 7.66 -32.42 11.56
C ASN A 505 8.43 -31.47 12.49
N PHE A 506 7.75 -30.95 13.51
CA PHE A 506 8.34 -29.96 14.44
C PHE A 506 9.46 -30.55 15.32
N ALA A 507 9.36 -31.83 15.70
CA ALA A 507 10.40 -32.48 16.49
C ALA A 507 11.68 -32.62 15.68
N HIS A 508 11.58 -33.14 14.45
CA HIS A 508 12.72 -33.25 13.52
C HIS A 508 13.36 -31.89 13.26
N SER A 509 12.56 -30.88 12.96
CA SER A 509 13.08 -29.52 12.73
C SER A 509 13.83 -28.97 13.94
N ARG A 510 13.33 -29.21 15.16
CA ARG A 510 13.96 -28.75 16.40
C ARG A 510 15.32 -29.40 16.64
N GLU A 511 15.48 -30.68 16.29
CA GLU A 511 16.66 -31.49 16.59
C GLU A 511 17.71 -31.42 15.51
N ASN A 512 17.33 -31.21 14.24
CA ASN A 512 18.21 -31.41 13.10
C ASN A 512 18.47 -30.14 12.26
N TYR A 513 17.60 -29.08 12.35
CA TYR A 513 17.76 -27.93 11.48
C TYR A 513 18.59 -26.82 12.11
N CYS A 514 19.46 -26.25 11.29
CA CYS A 514 20.23 -25.06 11.62
C CYS A 514 19.34 -23.79 11.55
N ILE A 515 19.78 -22.71 12.17
CA ILE A 515 19.03 -21.43 12.22
C ILE A 515 18.85 -20.78 10.85
N TYR A 516 19.80 -20.99 9.92
CA TYR A 516 19.75 -20.47 8.55
C TYR A 516 18.95 -21.34 7.57
N GLU A 517 18.43 -22.47 8.05
CA GLU A 517 17.55 -23.33 7.25
C GLU A 517 16.11 -22.85 7.34
N ILE A 518 15.44 -22.79 6.19
CA ILE A 518 14.08 -22.22 6.04
C ILE A 518 13.14 -23.25 5.43
N SER A 519 11.95 -23.40 6.02
CA SER A 519 10.88 -24.22 5.45
C SER A 519 9.88 -23.36 4.68
N SER A 520 9.41 -23.86 3.53
CA SER A 520 8.39 -23.21 2.71
C SER A 520 7.11 -24.06 2.68
N PHE A 521 5.96 -23.40 2.82
CA PHE A 521 4.65 -24.05 2.86
C PHE A 521 3.67 -23.40 1.90
N SER A 522 2.83 -24.20 1.24
CA SER A 522 1.62 -23.64 0.62
C SER A 522 0.69 -23.10 1.70
N GLU A 523 -0.17 -22.12 1.36
CA GLU A 523 -1.17 -21.57 2.28
C GLU A 523 -2.04 -22.67 2.95
N THR A 524 -2.40 -23.70 2.20
CA THR A 524 -3.22 -24.82 2.69
C THR A 524 -2.47 -25.63 3.74
N LYS A 525 -1.21 -26.00 3.47
CA LYS A 525 -0.38 -26.75 4.41
C LYS A 525 -0.13 -25.94 5.69
N ALA A 526 0.19 -24.66 5.57
CA ALA A 526 0.41 -23.80 6.72
C ALA A 526 -0.86 -23.65 7.59
N LYS A 527 -2.03 -23.48 6.98
CA LYS A 527 -3.32 -23.43 7.71
C LYS A 527 -3.64 -24.74 8.42
N ASN A 528 -3.33 -25.88 7.82
CA ASN A 528 -3.48 -27.17 8.47
C ASN A 528 -2.55 -27.30 9.68
N LEU A 529 -1.28 -26.88 9.57
CA LEU A 529 -0.36 -26.87 10.71
C LEU A 529 -0.85 -25.97 11.85
N ILE A 530 -1.42 -24.79 11.55
CA ILE A 530 -2.03 -23.91 12.56
C ILE A 530 -3.17 -24.64 13.30
N LYS A 531 -4.03 -25.32 12.56
CA LYS A 531 -5.18 -26.03 13.11
C LYS A 531 -4.77 -27.21 13.97
N ASP A 532 -3.81 -28.01 13.50
CA ASP A 532 -3.47 -29.31 14.10
C ASP A 532 -2.42 -29.17 15.22
N ALA A 533 -1.47 -28.23 15.08
CA ALA A 533 -0.33 -28.04 15.97
C ALA A 533 0.08 -26.56 16.08
N GLY A 534 -0.88 -25.65 16.25
CA GLY A 534 -0.65 -24.21 16.20
C GLY A 534 0.38 -23.69 17.20
N ASN A 535 0.42 -24.26 18.39
CA ASN A 535 1.41 -23.90 19.41
C ASN A 535 2.84 -24.33 18.99
N GLU A 536 3.01 -25.54 18.48
CA GLU A 536 4.32 -26.00 18.00
C GLU A 536 4.77 -25.18 16.77
N PHE A 537 3.83 -24.77 15.93
CA PHE A 537 4.15 -23.92 14.78
C PHE A 537 4.60 -22.52 15.21
N VAL A 538 4.00 -21.95 16.27
CA VAL A 538 4.49 -20.69 16.89
C VAL A 538 5.90 -20.85 17.42
N GLN A 539 6.19 -21.93 18.17
CA GLN A 539 7.53 -22.22 18.70
C GLN A 539 8.55 -22.43 17.57
N HIS A 540 8.16 -23.09 16.48
CA HIS A 540 9.00 -23.24 15.29
C HIS A 540 9.34 -21.89 14.68
N ASN A 541 8.34 -21.01 14.47
CA ASN A 541 8.50 -19.69 13.91
C ASN A 541 9.25 -18.70 14.83
N ALA A 542 9.31 -18.96 16.14
CA ALA A 542 10.16 -18.22 17.07
C ALA A 542 11.64 -18.54 16.87
N ARG A 543 11.98 -19.68 16.29
CA ARG A 543 13.35 -20.16 16.12
C ARG A 543 13.85 -20.06 14.68
N GLN A 544 13.02 -20.42 13.71
CA GLN A 544 13.37 -20.52 12.30
C GLN A 544 12.52 -19.60 11.43
N LEU A 545 13.06 -19.23 10.27
CA LEU A 545 12.29 -18.53 9.25
C LEU A 545 11.33 -19.51 8.56
N THR A 546 10.14 -19.04 8.29
CA THR A 546 9.10 -19.75 7.55
C THR A 546 8.58 -18.88 6.42
N ARG A 547 8.53 -19.45 5.20
CA ARG A 547 7.88 -18.84 4.06
C ARG A 547 6.56 -19.52 3.75
N VAL A 548 5.51 -18.72 3.52
CA VAL A 548 4.21 -19.21 3.05
C VAL A 548 3.89 -18.56 1.71
N TYR A 549 3.35 -19.33 0.78
CA TYR A 549 3.02 -18.89 -0.58
C TYR A 549 1.61 -19.30 -1.00
N PRO A 550 0.99 -18.58 -1.96
CA PRO A 550 -0.37 -18.89 -2.43
C PRO A 550 -0.47 -20.28 -3.06
N SER A 551 -1.65 -20.88 -2.99
CA SER A 551 -1.95 -22.13 -3.69
C SER A 551 -1.79 -21.97 -5.20
N GLY A 552 -1.26 -22.98 -5.90
CA GLY A 552 -1.18 -23.02 -7.36
C GLY A 552 -2.53 -22.89 -8.09
N LEU A 553 -3.65 -23.11 -7.36
CA LEU A 553 -5.00 -22.90 -7.90
C LEU A 553 -5.37 -21.41 -8.08
N ARG A 554 -4.57 -20.47 -7.53
CA ARG A 554 -4.78 -19.03 -7.69
C ARG A 554 -4.20 -18.48 -8.99
N THR A 555 -4.61 -19.06 -10.10
CA THR A 555 -4.12 -18.71 -11.45
C THR A 555 -4.40 -17.26 -11.83
N ASP A 556 -5.39 -16.62 -11.21
CA ASP A 556 -5.75 -15.21 -11.36
C ASP A 556 -4.89 -14.24 -10.53
N SER A 557 -3.85 -14.75 -9.86
CA SER A 557 -3.03 -14.01 -8.89
C SER A 557 -3.81 -13.46 -7.69
N SER A 558 -4.93 -14.08 -7.30
CA SER A 558 -5.62 -13.73 -6.06
C SER A 558 -4.78 -14.06 -4.84
N ASN A 559 -5.10 -13.47 -3.70
CA ASN A 559 -4.37 -13.64 -2.46
C ASN A 559 -5.19 -14.41 -1.40
N TYR A 560 -4.48 -15.00 -0.46
CA TYR A 560 -5.03 -15.59 0.76
C TYR A 560 -4.94 -14.59 1.92
N ASN A 561 -5.74 -14.79 2.97
CA ASN A 561 -5.69 -13.95 4.17
C ASN A 561 -4.34 -14.11 4.90
N PRO A 562 -3.49 -13.07 4.94
CA PRO A 562 -2.17 -13.15 5.57
C PRO A 562 -2.23 -13.16 7.10
N GLN A 563 -3.30 -12.62 7.70
CA GLN A 563 -3.46 -12.48 9.14
C GLN A 563 -3.36 -13.81 9.88
N GLU A 564 -3.95 -14.89 9.32
CA GLU A 564 -3.91 -16.21 9.93
C GLU A 564 -2.47 -16.73 10.11
N LEU A 565 -1.59 -16.40 9.15
CA LEU A 565 -0.18 -16.82 9.16
C LEU A 565 0.66 -15.93 10.09
N TRP A 566 0.40 -14.63 10.12
CA TRP A 566 1.05 -13.72 11.07
C TRP A 566 0.68 -14.06 12.51
N ASN A 567 -0.56 -14.47 12.77
CA ASN A 567 -0.99 -14.95 14.09
C ASN A 567 -0.16 -16.16 14.57
N ALA A 568 0.34 -16.98 13.65
CA ALA A 568 1.24 -18.08 13.96
C ALA A 568 2.73 -17.70 13.97
N GLY A 569 3.07 -16.44 13.74
CA GLY A 569 4.43 -15.93 13.73
C GLY A 569 5.22 -16.19 12.44
N CYS A 570 4.57 -16.60 11.33
CA CYS A 570 5.25 -16.75 10.04
C CYS A 570 5.84 -15.42 9.57
N GLN A 571 7.10 -15.42 9.19
CA GLN A 571 7.83 -14.19 8.82
C GLN A 571 7.56 -13.79 7.37
N LEU A 572 7.72 -14.72 6.42
CA LEU A 572 7.70 -14.48 4.98
C LEU A 572 6.36 -14.94 4.40
N VAL A 573 5.31 -14.16 4.65
CA VAL A 573 3.97 -14.41 4.10
C VAL A 573 3.88 -13.74 2.73
N ALA A 574 4.22 -14.52 1.69
CA ALA A 574 4.36 -14.02 0.33
C ALA A 574 3.01 -13.81 -0.35
N LEU A 575 2.77 -12.61 -0.88
CA LEU A 575 1.54 -12.21 -1.55
C LEU A 575 1.78 -11.76 -2.99
N ASN A 576 0.76 -11.92 -3.82
CA ASN A 576 0.71 -11.39 -5.18
C ASN A 576 0.48 -9.87 -5.13
N MET A 577 1.56 -9.10 -5.09
CA MET A 577 1.54 -7.64 -4.87
C MET A 577 0.84 -6.84 -5.97
N GLN A 578 0.70 -7.44 -7.18
CA GLN A 578 0.03 -6.84 -8.33
C GLN A 578 -1.50 -6.79 -8.18
N THR A 579 -2.08 -7.62 -7.33
CA THR A 579 -3.54 -7.79 -7.24
C THR A 579 -4.10 -7.00 -6.06
N ALA A 580 -4.94 -6.00 -6.37
CA ALA A 580 -5.65 -5.23 -5.35
C ALA A 580 -6.74 -6.08 -4.67
N GLY A 581 -6.97 -5.87 -3.40
CA GLY A 581 -8.02 -6.57 -2.64
C GLY A 581 -7.84 -6.42 -1.13
N LEU A 582 -8.73 -7.07 -0.40
CA LEU A 582 -8.73 -7.08 1.07
C LEU A 582 -7.37 -7.47 1.64
N GLU A 583 -6.77 -8.52 1.12
CA GLU A 583 -5.51 -9.09 1.60
C GLU A 583 -4.36 -8.09 1.47
N MET A 584 -4.37 -7.31 0.38
CA MET A 584 -3.39 -6.25 0.17
C MET A 584 -3.69 -5.00 0.98
N ASP A 585 -4.97 -4.67 1.26
CA ASP A 585 -5.32 -3.59 2.18
C ASP A 585 -4.79 -3.91 3.60
N ILE A 586 -4.92 -5.17 4.03
CA ILE A 586 -4.39 -5.68 5.30
C ILE A 586 -2.86 -5.60 5.32
N CYS A 587 -2.21 -6.09 4.26
CA CYS A 587 -0.74 -6.08 4.15
C CYS A 587 -0.18 -4.65 4.16
N ASP A 588 -0.73 -3.77 3.32
CA ASP A 588 -0.31 -2.37 3.24
C ASP A 588 -0.55 -1.62 4.57
N GLY A 589 -1.66 -1.92 5.24
CA GLY A 589 -1.98 -1.35 6.56
C GLY A 589 -1.02 -1.82 7.64
N PHE A 590 -0.69 -3.12 7.64
CA PHE A 590 0.21 -3.73 8.62
C PHE A 590 1.64 -3.20 8.52
N PHE A 591 2.20 -3.15 7.31
CA PHE A 591 3.59 -2.71 7.10
C PHE A 591 3.75 -1.19 6.96
N ARG A 592 2.69 -0.40 7.18
CA ARG A 592 2.79 1.08 7.22
C ARG A 592 3.55 1.60 8.43
N GLN A 593 3.48 0.89 9.55
CA GLN A 593 4.20 1.19 10.77
C GLN A 593 5.72 1.02 10.63
N ASN A 594 6.47 1.47 11.63
CA ASN A 594 7.91 1.30 11.73
C ASN A 594 8.66 1.83 10.50
N GLY A 595 8.32 3.05 10.07
CA GLY A 595 8.94 3.70 8.93
C GLY A 595 8.54 3.14 7.56
N GLY A 596 7.57 2.22 7.49
CA GLY A 596 7.29 1.47 6.27
C GLY A 596 8.49 0.64 5.79
N CYS A 597 9.41 0.32 6.72
CA CYS A 597 10.70 -0.30 6.39
C CYS A 597 10.59 -1.77 5.94
N GLY A 598 9.40 -2.35 6.04
CA GLY A 598 9.12 -3.73 5.63
C GLY A 598 9.44 -4.79 6.69
N TYR A 599 9.86 -4.37 7.86
CA TYR A 599 10.08 -5.20 9.05
C TYR A 599 9.20 -4.72 10.20
N VAL A 600 8.47 -5.64 10.82
CA VAL A 600 7.65 -5.38 12.01
C VAL A 600 8.01 -6.39 13.09
N LEU A 601 8.44 -5.92 14.26
CA LEU A 601 8.82 -6.77 15.37
C LEU A 601 7.60 -7.55 15.88
N LYS A 602 7.75 -8.86 16.03
CA LYS A 602 6.70 -9.72 16.59
C LYS A 602 6.47 -9.43 18.07
N PRO A 603 5.25 -9.59 18.58
CA PRO A 603 4.99 -9.62 20.02
C PRO A 603 5.85 -10.66 20.74
N ASP A 604 6.15 -10.45 22.03
CA ASP A 604 7.04 -11.30 22.82
C ASP A 604 6.63 -12.77 22.82
N PHE A 605 5.33 -13.05 22.93
CA PHE A 605 4.80 -14.40 22.93
C PHE A 605 4.94 -15.15 21.58
N LEU A 606 5.25 -14.45 20.47
CA LEU A 606 5.60 -15.04 19.17
C LEU A 606 7.11 -15.13 18.94
N ARG A 607 7.93 -14.59 19.84
CA ARG A 607 9.40 -14.67 19.83
C ARG A 607 9.95 -15.68 20.84
N ASP A 608 9.12 -16.13 21.78
CA ASP A 608 9.51 -17.10 22.79
C ASP A 608 9.40 -18.53 22.24
N VAL A 609 10.51 -19.25 22.17
CA VAL A 609 10.59 -20.64 21.73
C VAL A 609 9.86 -21.63 22.67
N HIS A 610 9.47 -21.18 23.84
CA HIS A 610 8.67 -21.94 24.83
C HIS A 610 7.23 -21.42 24.94
N SER A 611 6.80 -20.58 24.03
CA SER A 611 5.46 -20.00 24.03
C SER A 611 4.37 -21.07 24.07
N ASN A 612 3.37 -20.83 24.90
CA ASN A 612 2.14 -21.65 24.95
C ASN A 612 0.99 -21.01 24.16
N PHE A 613 1.29 -19.98 23.38
CA PHE A 613 0.29 -19.31 22.55
C PHE A 613 -0.21 -20.21 21.42
N HIS A 614 -1.55 -20.26 21.24
CA HIS A 614 -2.17 -20.97 20.14
C HIS A 614 -3.04 -19.99 19.33
N PRO A 615 -2.79 -19.81 18.02
CA PRO A 615 -3.45 -18.76 17.20
C PRO A 615 -4.99 -18.90 17.13
N GLU A 616 -5.52 -20.11 17.14
CA GLU A 616 -6.98 -20.33 17.08
C GLU A 616 -7.65 -20.37 18.46
N LYS A 617 -6.89 -20.62 19.51
CA LYS A 617 -7.38 -20.78 20.88
C LYS A 617 -6.44 -20.07 21.86
N PRO A 618 -6.31 -18.74 21.77
CA PRO A 618 -5.47 -18.01 22.70
C PRO A 618 -6.00 -18.22 24.13
N ILE A 619 -5.16 -18.80 24.97
CA ILE A 619 -5.46 -19.04 26.38
C ILE A 619 -4.76 -17.96 27.18
N SER A 620 -5.44 -17.43 28.25
CA SER A 620 -4.91 -16.46 29.21
C SER A 620 -3.37 -16.54 29.40
N PRO A 621 -2.62 -15.40 29.37
CA PRO A 621 -2.94 -14.25 30.23
C PRO A 621 -3.54 -13.01 29.54
N PHE A 622 -4.11 -13.15 28.37
CA PHE A 622 -4.63 -11.99 27.64
C PHE A 622 -5.89 -11.43 28.30
N LYS A 623 -5.91 -10.13 28.54
CA LYS A 623 -7.08 -9.38 28.99
C LYS A 623 -7.79 -8.77 27.80
N ALA A 624 -9.05 -9.13 27.63
CA ALA A 624 -9.84 -8.61 26.55
C ALA A 624 -9.99 -7.09 26.62
N GLN A 625 -9.90 -6.44 25.48
CA GLN A 625 -10.14 -5.01 25.32
C GLN A 625 -11.52 -4.80 24.67
N LYS A 626 -12.31 -3.91 25.24
CA LYS A 626 -13.55 -3.43 24.64
C LYS A 626 -13.24 -2.18 23.82
N LEU A 627 -13.38 -2.29 22.50
CA LEU A 627 -13.24 -1.17 21.56
C LEU A 627 -14.62 -0.61 21.24
N ILE A 628 -14.78 0.69 21.39
CA ILE A 628 -15.99 1.44 21.08
C ILE A 628 -15.64 2.47 20.02
N ILE A 629 -16.29 2.39 18.87
CA ILE A 629 -16.10 3.29 17.74
C ILE A 629 -17.42 3.93 17.40
N GLN A 630 -17.53 5.24 17.63
CA GLN A 630 -18.63 6.03 17.11
C GLN A 630 -18.25 6.53 15.72
N VAL A 631 -18.95 6.08 14.69
CA VAL A 631 -18.84 6.60 13.32
C VAL A 631 -19.75 7.81 13.22
N ILE A 632 -19.17 9.01 13.17
CA ILE A 632 -19.90 10.25 13.27
C ILE A 632 -20.38 10.71 11.90
N SER A 633 -19.45 11.03 11.00
CA SER A 633 -19.75 11.63 9.70
C SER A 633 -18.73 11.27 8.64
N GLY A 634 -19.07 11.51 7.37
CA GLY A 634 -18.18 11.41 6.24
C GLY A 634 -17.99 12.74 5.53
N GLN A 635 -16.89 12.89 4.81
CA GLN A 635 -16.57 14.10 4.06
C GLN A 635 -16.15 13.74 2.66
N GLN A 636 -16.83 14.29 1.67
CA GLN A 636 -16.43 14.32 0.25
C GLN A 636 -16.09 12.93 -0.33
N LEU A 637 -16.96 11.96 -0.06
CA LEU A 637 -16.78 10.60 -0.54
C LEU A 637 -16.91 10.55 -2.07
N PRO A 638 -15.94 9.96 -2.80
CA PRO A 638 -15.97 9.91 -4.25
C PRO A 638 -16.95 8.86 -4.76
N LYS A 639 -17.49 9.07 -5.95
CA LYS A 639 -18.29 8.04 -6.64
C LYS A 639 -17.41 6.82 -6.96
N GLY A 640 -17.95 5.63 -6.77
CA GLY A 640 -17.30 4.38 -7.17
C GLY A 640 -17.05 4.34 -8.69
N ALA A 641 -16.02 3.62 -9.13
CA ALA A 641 -15.63 3.55 -10.54
C ALA A 641 -16.72 2.97 -11.48
N LYS A 642 -17.71 2.26 -10.92
CA LYS A 642 -18.82 1.65 -11.65
C LYS A 642 -20.14 2.38 -11.46
N THR A 643 -20.20 3.34 -10.56
CA THR A 643 -21.41 4.14 -10.28
C THR A 643 -21.78 4.96 -11.52
N ARG A 644 -23.04 4.94 -11.94
CA ARG A 644 -23.51 5.75 -13.07
C ARG A 644 -23.31 7.23 -12.74
N GLU A 645 -22.94 8.04 -13.71
CA GLU A 645 -22.71 9.49 -13.52
C GLU A 645 -23.89 10.22 -12.82
N GLN A 646 -25.10 9.72 -13.00
CA GLN A 646 -26.32 10.29 -12.43
C GLN A 646 -26.72 9.71 -11.07
N SER A 647 -26.06 8.65 -10.59
CA SER A 647 -26.34 8.07 -9.28
C SER A 647 -25.58 8.83 -8.19
N ILE A 648 -26.20 9.05 -7.05
CA ILE A 648 -25.60 9.59 -5.84
C ILE A 648 -25.34 8.43 -4.88
N LEU A 649 -24.30 8.52 -4.05
CA LEU A 649 -23.94 7.47 -3.12
C LEU A 649 -24.95 7.36 -1.97
N ASP A 650 -25.21 6.13 -1.58
CA ASP A 650 -25.87 5.73 -0.33
C ASP A 650 -24.82 5.13 0.63
N PRO A 651 -23.94 5.97 1.23
CA PRO A 651 -22.76 5.46 1.92
C PRO A 651 -23.09 4.79 3.26
N LEU A 652 -22.44 3.66 3.49
CA LEU A 652 -22.33 2.99 4.80
C LEU A 652 -20.84 2.80 5.15
N VAL A 653 -20.55 2.71 6.44
CA VAL A 653 -19.22 2.41 6.95
C VAL A 653 -19.21 1.03 7.56
N ARG A 654 -18.31 0.19 7.08
CA ARG A 654 -17.98 -1.09 7.67
C ARG A 654 -16.70 -0.98 8.46
N VAL A 655 -16.73 -1.41 9.71
CA VAL A 655 -15.54 -1.58 10.54
C VAL A 655 -15.28 -3.07 10.70
N GLU A 656 -14.06 -3.49 10.39
CA GLU A 656 -13.60 -4.88 10.46
C GLU A 656 -12.41 -4.95 11.40
N VAL A 657 -12.41 -5.96 12.26
CA VAL A 657 -11.27 -6.35 13.09
C VAL A 657 -10.72 -7.64 12.54
N PHE A 658 -9.44 -7.66 12.18
CA PHE A 658 -8.68 -8.85 11.82
C PHE A 658 -7.68 -9.13 12.93
N GLY A 659 -7.66 -10.34 13.43
CA GLY A 659 -6.80 -10.76 14.52
C GLY A 659 -6.80 -12.29 14.63
N VAL A 660 -6.62 -12.81 15.83
CA VAL A 660 -6.86 -14.21 16.10
C VAL A 660 -8.33 -14.54 15.83
N ARG A 661 -8.64 -15.83 15.66
CA ARG A 661 -9.99 -16.25 15.24
C ARG A 661 -11.13 -15.66 16.10
N PRO A 662 -11.03 -15.62 17.46
CA PRO A 662 -12.07 -14.99 18.29
C PRO A 662 -12.26 -13.49 18.07
N ASP A 663 -11.22 -12.78 17.64
CA ASP A 663 -11.22 -11.32 17.47
C ASP A 663 -11.70 -10.88 16.08
N THR A 664 -11.66 -11.81 15.10
CA THR A 664 -12.05 -11.51 13.73
C THR A 664 -13.55 -11.30 13.61
N THR A 665 -13.97 -10.06 13.46
CA THR A 665 -15.38 -9.66 13.41
C THR A 665 -15.58 -8.41 12.56
N ARG A 666 -16.84 -8.10 12.23
CA ARG A 666 -17.21 -6.91 11.47
C ARG A 666 -18.58 -6.40 11.87
N GLN A 667 -18.76 -5.10 11.81
CA GLN A 667 -20.03 -4.43 11.99
C GLN A 667 -20.20 -3.31 10.94
N ASP A 668 -21.44 -3.03 10.55
CA ASP A 668 -21.79 -2.03 9.56
C ASP A 668 -22.68 -0.98 10.24
N THR A 669 -22.54 0.30 9.83
CA THR A 669 -23.55 1.33 10.10
C THR A 669 -24.75 1.12 9.18
N ASN A 670 -25.86 1.77 9.46
CA ASN A 670 -26.88 2.00 8.44
C ASN A 670 -26.30 2.82 7.28
N TYR A 671 -26.97 2.82 6.13
CA TYR A 671 -26.58 3.70 5.03
C TYR A 671 -27.29 5.05 5.16
N VAL A 672 -26.67 6.10 4.61
CA VAL A 672 -27.27 7.43 4.49
C VAL A 672 -27.70 7.60 3.03
N GLU A 673 -28.98 7.86 2.81
CA GLU A 673 -29.55 7.93 1.46
C GLU A 673 -29.07 9.19 0.71
N ASN A 674 -28.63 9.01 -0.53
CA ASN A 674 -28.30 10.08 -1.50
C ASN A 674 -27.38 11.18 -0.96
N ASN A 675 -26.39 10.83 -0.13
CA ASN A 675 -25.44 11.80 0.40
C ASN A 675 -24.03 11.22 0.51
N GLY A 676 -23.23 11.37 -0.53
CA GLY A 676 -21.81 11.07 -0.49
C GLY A 676 -20.95 12.25 -0.07
N PHE A 677 -21.50 13.46 0.05
CA PHE A 677 -20.71 14.65 0.33
C PHE A 677 -20.41 14.87 1.82
N ASN A 678 -21.44 14.81 2.66
CA ASN A 678 -21.33 15.01 4.11
C ASN A 678 -22.30 14.12 4.90
N PRO A 679 -22.30 12.79 4.66
CA PRO A 679 -23.20 11.89 5.37
C PRO A 679 -22.95 11.95 6.88
N TYR A 680 -24.01 11.82 7.67
CA TYR A 680 -23.96 11.74 9.13
C TYR A 680 -24.61 10.43 9.59
N TRP A 681 -23.86 9.61 10.32
CA TRP A 681 -24.35 8.34 10.87
C TRP A 681 -24.63 8.47 12.37
N GLY A 682 -23.68 8.98 13.15
CA GLY A 682 -23.82 9.09 14.61
C GLY A 682 -23.89 7.75 15.34
N GLU A 683 -23.53 6.64 14.68
CA GLU A 683 -23.73 5.29 15.17
C GLU A 683 -22.50 4.74 15.91
N THR A 684 -22.75 3.96 16.96
CA THR A 684 -21.72 3.35 17.78
C THR A 684 -21.62 1.85 17.54
N LEU A 685 -20.41 1.41 17.18
CA LEU A 685 -20.03 0.02 16.99
C LEU A 685 -19.13 -0.42 18.14
N THR A 686 -19.31 -1.66 18.63
CA THR A 686 -18.57 -2.18 19.78
C THR A 686 -17.95 -3.52 19.45
N PHE A 687 -16.65 -3.66 19.72
CA PHE A 687 -15.89 -4.87 19.45
C PHE A 687 -15.21 -5.35 20.72
N ARG A 688 -15.06 -6.66 20.83
CA ARG A 688 -14.25 -7.30 21.86
C ARG A 688 -13.01 -7.87 21.21
N VAL A 689 -11.83 -7.50 21.71
CA VAL A 689 -10.54 -7.93 21.16
C VAL A 689 -9.69 -8.54 22.27
N LEU A 690 -9.31 -9.78 22.09
CA LEU A 690 -8.58 -10.56 23.09
C LEU A 690 -7.07 -10.40 22.97
N VAL A 691 -6.54 -10.29 21.74
CA VAL A 691 -5.10 -10.15 21.45
C VAL A 691 -4.85 -8.89 20.61
N PRO A 692 -4.89 -7.71 21.25
CA PRO A 692 -4.72 -6.44 20.56
C PRO A 692 -3.41 -6.30 19.79
N GLU A 693 -2.34 -6.94 20.25
CA GLU A 693 -1.01 -6.91 19.62
C GLU A 693 -0.99 -7.53 18.22
N LEU A 694 -1.94 -8.39 17.92
CA LEU A 694 -2.11 -9.01 16.59
C LEU A 694 -3.28 -8.42 15.80
N ALA A 695 -4.05 -7.50 16.40
CA ALA A 695 -5.26 -6.98 15.78
C ALA A 695 -4.96 -5.86 14.78
N LEU A 696 -5.65 -5.93 13.64
CA LEU A 696 -5.74 -4.87 12.64
C LEU A 696 -7.18 -4.37 12.56
N LEU A 697 -7.33 -3.06 12.42
CA LEU A 697 -8.61 -2.43 12.16
C LEU A 697 -8.67 -1.98 10.70
N ARG A 698 -9.79 -2.25 10.05
CA ARG A 698 -10.06 -1.78 8.70
C ARG A 698 -11.40 -1.08 8.64
N PHE A 699 -11.38 0.17 8.17
CA PHE A 699 -12.55 1.00 7.91
C PHE A 699 -12.81 0.99 6.40
N VAL A 700 -14.03 0.66 6.00
CA VAL A 700 -14.40 0.59 4.58
C VAL A 700 -15.67 1.37 4.35
N VAL A 701 -15.62 2.35 3.48
CA VAL A 701 -16.83 3.01 2.97
C VAL A 701 -17.32 2.25 1.75
N LYS A 702 -18.61 1.97 1.74
CA LYS A 702 -19.30 1.26 0.64
C LYS A 702 -20.54 2.02 0.22
N ASP A 703 -20.87 1.93 -1.05
CA ASP A 703 -22.13 2.37 -1.61
C ASP A 703 -23.17 1.25 -1.45
N TYR A 704 -24.26 1.54 -0.78
CA TYR A 704 -25.32 0.57 -0.54
C TYR A 704 -26.03 0.23 -1.85
N ASN A 705 -26.18 -1.04 -2.13
CA ASN A 705 -26.92 -1.53 -3.28
C ASN A 705 -27.79 -2.73 -2.85
N TRP A 706 -29.11 -2.57 -2.96
CA TRP A 706 -30.06 -3.60 -2.54
C TRP A 706 -30.15 -4.80 -3.50
N THR A 707 -29.67 -4.65 -4.75
CA THR A 707 -29.84 -5.68 -5.78
C THR A 707 -28.63 -6.58 -5.96
N ILE A 708 -27.40 -6.09 -5.59
CA ILE A 708 -26.15 -6.77 -5.87
C ILE A 708 -25.22 -6.65 -4.64
N ARG A 709 -23.93 -6.67 -4.83
CA ARG A 709 -22.95 -6.38 -3.77
C ARG A 709 -22.77 -4.88 -3.63
N HIS A 710 -22.66 -4.40 -2.38
CA HIS A 710 -22.28 -3.01 -2.12
C HIS A 710 -20.97 -2.67 -2.82
N GLU A 711 -20.92 -1.51 -3.48
CA GLU A 711 -19.72 -1.08 -4.19
C GLU A 711 -18.70 -0.48 -3.21
N PHE A 712 -17.43 -0.74 -3.49
CA PHE A 712 -16.31 -0.20 -2.72
C PHE A 712 -16.10 1.28 -3.09
N VAL A 713 -16.00 2.15 -2.08
CA VAL A 713 -15.71 3.58 -2.23
C VAL A 713 -14.28 3.89 -1.80
N GLY A 714 -13.92 3.51 -0.58
CA GLY A 714 -12.58 3.73 -0.03
C GLY A 714 -12.35 2.92 1.24
N GLN A 715 -11.10 2.81 1.66
CA GLN A 715 -10.73 2.08 2.86
C GLN A 715 -9.54 2.72 3.58
N TYR A 716 -9.35 2.34 4.85
CA TYR A 716 -8.13 2.58 5.60
C TYR A 716 -7.91 1.44 6.56
N THR A 717 -6.67 0.93 6.62
CA THR A 717 -6.28 -0.19 7.50
C THR A 717 -5.07 0.19 8.33
N LEU A 718 -5.10 -0.16 9.61
CA LEU A 718 -3.99 0.12 10.55
C LEU A 718 -3.92 -0.95 11.65
N PRO A 719 -2.72 -1.17 12.26
CA PRO A 719 -2.58 -1.99 13.45
C PRO A 719 -3.25 -1.33 14.67
N TRP A 720 -3.79 -2.15 15.57
CA TRP A 720 -4.30 -1.68 16.86
C TRP A 720 -3.26 -0.85 17.63
N SER A 721 -2.02 -1.31 17.66
CA SER A 721 -0.90 -0.66 18.36
C SER A 721 -0.58 0.75 17.83
N CYS A 722 -0.99 1.07 16.60
CA CYS A 722 -0.77 2.36 15.96
C CYS A 722 -2.03 3.24 15.95
N MET A 723 -3.11 2.81 16.60
CA MET A 723 -4.37 3.53 16.64
C MET A 723 -4.36 4.58 17.76
N GLN A 724 -4.74 5.81 17.42
CA GLN A 724 -5.03 6.85 18.40
C GLN A 724 -6.47 6.80 18.86
N GLN A 725 -6.71 7.05 20.15
CA GLN A 725 -8.04 7.22 20.72
C GLN A 725 -8.52 8.67 20.56
N GLY A 726 -9.80 8.93 20.85
CA GLY A 726 -10.43 10.24 20.76
C GLY A 726 -11.10 10.52 19.43
N TYR A 727 -11.30 11.78 19.11
CA TYR A 727 -11.89 12.25 17.86
C TYR A 727 -10.83 12.28 16.75
N ARG A 728 -11.03 11.48 15.70
CA ARG A 728 -10.02 11.29 14.65
C ARG A 728 -10.66 11.35 13.27
N HIS A 729 -9.92 11.91 12.31
CA HIS A 729 -10.22 11.75 10.90
C HIS A 729 -9.49 10.52 10.34
N ILE A 730 -10.15 9.82 9.44
CA ILE A 730 -9.60 8.67 8.72
C ILE A 730 -9.60 9.02 7.24
N HIS A 731 -8.44 9.35 6.71
CA HIS A 731 -8.27 9.68 5.30
C HIS A 731 -8.29 8.43 4.44
N LEU A 732 -9.25 8.36 3.52
CA LEU A 732 -9.52 7.16 2.75
C LEU A 732 -8.50 6.93 1.63
N LEU A 733 -8.26 5.66 1.34
CA LEU A 733 -7.46 5.17 0.24
C LEU A 733 -8.33 4.44 -0.78
N SER A 734 -7.98 4.54 -2.05
CA SER A 734 -8.58 3.77 -3.13
C SER A 734 -8.21 2.28 -3.03
N LYS A 735 -8.85 1.44 -3.84
CA LYS A 735 -8.49 0.02 -3.99
C LYS A 735 -7.03 -0.21 -4.41
N ASP A 736 -6.41 0.77 -5.04
CA ASP A 736 -5.01 0.71 -5.50
C ASP A 736 -4.04 1.25 -4.44
N GLY A 737 -4.54 1.67 -3.25
CA GLY A 737 -3.75 2.22 -2.15
C GLY A 737 -3.35 3.68 -2.35
N VAL A 738 -4.00 4.41 -3.27
CA VAL A 738 -3.79 5.83 -3.52
C VAL A 738 -4.73 6.65 -2.64
N SER A 739 -4.26 7.79 -2.13
CA SER A 739 -5.08 8.71 -1.35
C SER A 739 -6.28 9.21 -2.15
N LEU A 740 -7.45 9.19 -1.54
CA LEU A 740 -8.69 9.75 -2.06
C LEU A 740 -8.96 11.17 -1.53
N HIS A 741 -7.89 11.87 -1.10
CA HIS A 741 -8.04 13.23 -0.58
C HIS A 741 -8.99 14.08 -1.46
N PRO A 742 -9.93 14.81 -0.87
CA PRO A 742 -10.14 15.06 0.56
C PRO A 742 -11.08 14.08 1.29
N ALA A 743 -11.42 12.94 0.68
CA ALA A 743 -12.36 11.98 1.26
C ALA A 743 -11.88 11.45 2.61
N SER A 744 -12.71 11.57 3.63
CA SER A 744 -12.44 11.08 4.98
C SER A 744 -13.71 10.66 5.70
N ILE A 745 -13.56 9.94 6.82
CA ILE A 745 -14.59 9.71 7.81
C ILE A 745 -14.13 10.26 9.16
N PHE A 746 -15.05 10.80 9.94
CA PHE A 746 -14.81 11.33 11.27
C PHE A 746 -15.39 10.38 12.32
N VAL A 747 -14.56 9.98 13.26
CA VAL A 747 -14.91 8.98 14.27
C VAL A 747 -14.47 9.43 15.66
N HIS A 748 -15.11 8.84 16.70
CA HIS A 748 -14.61 8.87 18.06
C HIS A 748 -14.27 7.45 18.50
N ILE A 749 -13.07 7.24 19.01
CA ILE A 749 -12.53 5.94 19.38
C ILE A 749 -12.19 5.91 20.87
N SER A 750 -12.64 4.87 21.55
CA SER A 750 -12.21 4.57 22.91
C SER A 750 -11.98 3.08 23.11
N SER A 751 -10.96 2.72 23.86
CA SER A 751 -10.71 1.36 24.29
C SER A 751 -10.52 1.30 25.79
N LYS A 752 -10.96 0.21 26.41
CA LYS A 752 -10.76 -0.06 27.82
C LYS A 752 -10.65 -1.56 28.06
N GLU A 753 -9.89 -1.94 29.08
CA GLU A 753 -9.90 -3.33 29.54
C GLU A 753 -11.33 -3.73 29.94
N GLU A 754 -11.69 -4.95 29.57
CA GLU A 754 -12.95 -5.56 30.00
C GLU A 754 -12.75 -5.99 31.47
N GLU A 755 -13.55 -5.40 32.37
CA GLU A 755 -13.55 -5.85 33.77
C GLU A 755 -14.10 -7.29 33.78
N GLU A 756 -13.38 -8.21 34.44
CA GLU A 756 -13.93 -9.53 34.71
C GLU A 756 -15.18 -9.31 35.60
N ASP A 757 -16.35 -9.57 35.04
CA ASP A 757 -17.54 -9.69 35.87
C ASP A 757 -17.24 -10.79 36.92
N GLU A 758 -17.13 -10.43 38.18
CA GLU A 758 -17.07 -11.37 39.30
C GLU A 758 -18.33 -12.26 39.19
N ALA A 759 -18.12 -13.49 38.66
CA ALA A 759 -19.18 -14.50 38.51
C ALA A 759 -19.51 -15.18 39.85
#